data_f8186935b740286ad2d9a5aae0049fad
#
_entry.id   f8186935b740286ad2d9a5aae0049fad
#
_cell.length_a   1.000
_cell.length_b   1.000
_cell.length_c   1.000
_cell.angle_alpha   90.00
_cell.angle_beta   90.00
_cell.angle_gamma   90.00
#
_symmetry.space_group_name_H-M   'P 1'
#
loop_
_entity.id
_entity.type
_entity.pdbx_description
1 polymer ?
#
loop_
_entity_poly.entity_id
_entity_poly.type
_entity_poly.pdbx_seq_one_letter_code
_entity_poly.pdbx_strand_id
1 'polypeptide(L)'
;MSFLDKLFRIDARAFQKIQKKAKRVFEYEDKFRLLTDEELKAMTPYLKKKLADGQSVDDILPEAFATAREAGRRVLGQFPYPVQVFGSTVLNEGDVAEMRTGEGKTLTATMAVYLNALEGKGTHVVTVNEYLASRDADWMGNIYRFLGLTVGVNLREKDTKQKQEAYLCDITYTTNSEVGFDYLRDNMAKTVQNRVLRGLHYAIVDEADSILIDESRTPLIISGGSGITASSYLTADRVVKMMRKDRDYTIDVEKKVATLTDRGVALVQKMFSLDNLFDAQWADLTHRIQQALKANYIMKRDVEYMVADDEIMLIDGFTGRVMKGREYSDGLQQALQAKEHVSIKPETVTLATITYQNFFRLYDKLAGMTGTAKTEEEEFRKVYNMRVVTIPTNRPIQRFDDNDAIFGNEEAKYNALVADVKDRHEHGQPVLIGTPSVEKSEIVDQKLTALGIPHEVLNAKNHAREANIIAEAGQKGAVTIATNMAGRGTDIKLGEGVKNIAKDEKEEKERHYNGLAVLATERNESRRIDNQLKGRSGRQGDPGYSKFYVSLQDELFIRFAPQSTKNLYEKLGDEAFESRMMMKAITSAQKRVEGQNFDTRKQLLNYDDVLSRQRKIMYERRDHILFSKTISETIPDYFMLCAKEICNQSFYIKDQEKIMDAKKLQAACEKVLSLEENEINLSSLDGVSYEDAKELLGAKLQRLYKDHGKDWTQEMRDFAEKTVTLDCIDRRWTKHIDQMSKLRDAIWLRSYAQTDPLQAYTNEGFEMFDRMNASIASDVCRTLLHVAFRQQEKPKTPIQHVETEAKPKTPDVKFNPETDVNITPDDDGIDRSNPTAKIN
;
A
#
# COMPACT_ATOMS: atom_id res chain seq x y z
N MET A 1 -38.10 12.85 15.74
CA MET A 1 -36.64 13.01 15.84
C MET A 1 -36.02 12.48 14.57
N SER A 2 -35.38 13.35 13.81
CA SER A 2 -34.68 12.95 12.55
C SER A 2 -33.56 12.00 12.84
N PHE A 3 -33.24 11.09 11.89
CA PHE A 3 -32.07 10.23 11.93
C PHE A 3 -30.78 11.03 12.15
N LEU A 4 -30.70 12.24 11.60
CA LEU A 4 -29.62 13.20 11.78
C LEU A 4 -29.46 13.65 13.25
N ASP A 5 -30.58 13.91 13.97
CA ASP A 5 -30.52 14.31 15.39
C ASP A 5 -29.94 13.18 16.29
N LYS A 6 -30.16 11.90 15.93
CA LYS A 6 -29.56 10.77 16.63
C LYS A 6 -28.05 10.69 16.38
N LEU A 7 -27.62 10.94 15.14
CA LEU A 7 -26.19 10.91 14.76
C LEU A 7 -25.42 12.01 15.50
N PHE A 8 -25.91 13.26 15.49
CA PHE A 8 -25.29 14.37 16.22
C PHE A 8 -25.21 14.13 17.73
N ARG A 9 -26.20 13.45 18.31
CA ARG A 9 -26.17 13.09 19.74
C ARG A 9 -25.17 11.99 20.07
N ILE A 10 -24.92 11.05 19.16
CA ILE A 10 -23.91 9.99 19.34
C ILE A 10 -22.51 10.60 19.31
N ASP A 11 -22.22 11.46 18.34
CA ASP A 11 -20.94 12.15 18.21
C ASP A 11 -20.68 13.05 19.43
N ALA A 12 -21.68 13.80 19.89
CA ALA A 12 -21.56 14.64 21.08
C ALA A 12 -21.26 13.83 22.36
N ARG A 13 -21.90 12.67 22.52
CA ARG A 13 -21.65 11.79 23.67
C ARG A 13 -20.26 11.16 23.60
N ALA A 14 -19.81 10.71 22.43
CA ALA A 14 -18.47 10.18 22.25
C ALA A 14 -17.43 11.25 22.59
N PHE A 15 -17.59 12.45 22.08
CA PHE A 15 -16.71 13.57 22.37
C PHE A 15 -16.72 13.98 23.86
N GLN A 16 -17.90 13.99 24.52
CA GLN A 16 -17.98 14.23 25.96
C GLN A 16 -17.20 13.21 26.80
N LYS A 17 -17.22 11.92 26.39
CA LYS A 17 -16.41 10.86 27.04
C LYS A 17 -14.91 11.17 26.91
N ILE A 18 -14.47 11.53 25.70
CA ILE A 18 -13.09 11.93 25.43
C ILE A 18 -12.68 13.14 26.27
N GLN A 19 -13.52 14.18 26.29
CA GLN A 19 -13.28 15.37 27.11
C GLN A 19 -13.12 15.04 28.61
N LYS A 20 -13.95 14.12 29.12
CA LYS A 20 -13.87 13.71 30.54
C LYS A 20 -12.55 13.02 30.87
N LYS A 21 -12.06 12.12 29.98
CA LYS A 21 -10.75 11.48 30.14
C LYS A 21 -9.61 12.52 30.04
N ALA A 22 -9.67 13.39 29.05
CA ALA A 22 -8.64 14.40 28.82
C ALA A 22 -8.57 15.47 29.93
N LYS A 23 -9.69 15.81 30.59
CA LYS A 23 -9.67 16.75 31.69
C LYS A 23 -8.70 16.36 32.81
N ARG A 24 -8.58 15.07 33.11
CA ARG A 24 -7.64 14.55 34.10
C ARG A 24 -6.17 14.85 33.74
N VAL A 25 -5.85 15.01 32.47
CA VAL A 25 -4.49 15.38 32.01
C VAL A 25 -4.14 16.80 32.45
N PHE A 26 -5.11 17.72 32.37
CA PHE A 26 -4.89 19.13 32.73
C PHE A 26 -4.69 19.34 34.22
N GLU A 27 -5.19 18.45 35.09
CA GLU A 27 -4.96 18.47 36.54
C GLU A 27 -3.49 18.27 36.89
N TYR A 28 -2.69 17.69 36.04
CA TYR A 28 -1.27 17.46 36.21
C TYR A 28 -0.39 18.59 35.66
N GLU A 29 -0.91 19.58 34.94
CA GLU A 29 -0.14 20.58 34.22
C GLU A 29 0.83 21.36 35.11
N ASP A 30 0.31 21.96 36.17
CA ASP A 30 1.12 22.76 37.09
C ASP A 30 2.16 21.89 37.81
N LYS A 31 1.79 20.67 38.22
CA LYS A 31 2.71 19.73 38.88
C LYS A 31 3.87 19.37 37.98
N PHE A 32 3.62 19.02 36.70
CA PHE A 32 4.65 18.56 35.77
C PHE A 32 5.54 19.72 35.31
N ARG A 33 4.99 20.92 35.26
CA ARG A 33 5.75 22.13 34.94
C ARG A 33 6.88 22.42 35.95
N LEU A 34 6.70 22.00 37.21
CA LEU A 34 7.65 22.22 38.31
C LEU A 34 8.73 21.12 38.39
N LEU A 35 8.57 19.98 37.73
CA LEU A 35 9.55 18.90 37.73
C LEU A 35 10.85 19.35 37.06
N THR A 36 11.97 18.85 37.55
CA THR A 36 13.27 18.95 36.88
C THR A 36 13.28 18.05 35.66
N ASP A 37 14.28 18.17 34.78
CA ASP A 37 14.44 17.29 33.62
C ASP A 37 14.67 15.82 34.01
N GLU A 38 15.43 15.61 35.09
CA GLU A 38 15.70 14.29 35.66
C GLU A 38 14.43 13.64 36.22
N GLU A 39 13.62 14.40 36.95
CA GLU A 39 12.33 13.93 37.45
C GLU A 39 11.35 13.64 36.35
N LEU A 40 11.32 14.45 35.28
CA LEU A 40 10.46 14.22 34.13
C LEU A 40 10.89 12.96 33.36
N LYS A 41 12.19 12.73 33.16
CA LYS A 41 12.72 11.48 32.56
C LYS A 41 12.42 10.26 33.45
N ALA A 42 12.45 10.40 34.77
CA ALA A 42 12.11 9.32 35.69
C ALA A 42 10.65 8.91 35.65
N MET A 43 9.76 9.71 35.02
CA MET A 43 8.36 9.31 34.83
C MET A 43 8.23 8.08 33.93
N THR A 44 9.09 7.90 32.92
CA THR A 44 9.03 6.73 32.02
C THR A 44 9.21 5.40 32.78
N PRO A 45 10.29 5.16 33.53
CA PRO A 45 10.41 3.93 34.34
C PRO A 45 9.34 3.84 35.45
N TYR A 46 8.88 4.93 36.01
CA TYR A 46 7.79 4.94 36.97
C TYR A 46 6.46 4.44 36.36
N LEU A 47 6.10 4.93 35.19
CA LEU A 47 4.89 4.52 34.46
C LEU A 47 4.99 3.06 33.94
N LYS A 48 6.16 2.65 33.43
CA LYS A 48 6.43 1.25 33.10
C LYS A 48 6.25 0.33 34.30
N LYS A 49 6.68 0.75 35.49
CA LYS A 49 6.47 -0.02 36.73
C LYS A 49 4.98 -0.13 37.06
N LYS A 50 4.20 0.95 36.97
CA LYS A 50 2.74 0.90 37.18
C LYS A 50 2.03 -0.12 36.27
N LEU A 51 2.44 -0.18 35.01
CA LEU A 51 1.93 -1.20 34.07
C LEU A 51 2.33 -2.62 34.51
N ALA A 52 3.57 -2.82 34.94
CA ALA A 52 4.04 -4.10 35.49
C ALA A 52 3.31 -4.52 36.77
N ASP A 53 2.93 -3.54 37.58
CA ASP A 53 2.14 -3.72 38.83
C ASP A 53 0.63 -3.96 38.54
N GLY A 54 0.21 -4.05 37.23
CA GLY A 54 -1.13 -4.42 36.82
C GLY A 54 -2.09 -3.26 36.53
N GLN A 55 -1.64 -2.00 36.52
CA GLN A 55 -2.46 -0.88 36.06
C GLN A 55 -2.62 -0.93 34.54
N SER A 56 -3.80 -0.52 34.06
CA SER A 56 -4.06 -0.47 32.62
C SER A 56 -3.43 0.78 31.98
N VAL A 57 -3.28 0.77 30.65
CA VAL A 57 -2.85 1.93 29.85
C VAL A 57 -3.77 3.14 30.11
N ASP A 58 -5.08 2.90 30.28
CA ASP A 58 -6.06 3.96 30.56
C ASP A 58 -5.87 4.58 31.95
N ASP A 59 -5.41 3.83 32.94
CA ASP A 59 -5.19 4.35 34.31
C ASP A 59 -4.02 5.32 34.34
N ILE A 60 -2.94 5.04 33.61
CA ILE A 60 -1.74 5.86 33.55
C ILE A 60 -1.80 6.98 32.50
N LEU A 61 -2.83 6.99 31.64
CA LEU A 61 -2.98 7.97 30.54
C LEU A 61 -2.81 9.42 31.02
N PRO A 62 -3.44 9.89 32.13
CA PRO A 62 -3.33 11.28 32.51
C PRO A 62 -1.89 11.71 32.81
N GLU A 63 -1.14 10.88 33.51
CA GLU A 63 0.26 11.15 33.87
C GLU A 63 1.17 11.02 32.63
N ALA A 64 0.95 10.02 31.78
CA ALA A 64 1.73 9.81 30.57
C ALA A 64 1.55 10.96 29.56
N PHE A 65 0.31 11.41 29.37
CA PHE A 65 0.04 12.54 28.49
C PHE A 65 0.61 13.84 29.02
N ALA A 66 0.50 14.09 30.35
CA ALA A 66 1.12 15.24 30.98
C ALA A 66 2.65 15.21 30.83
N THR A 67 3.29 14.03 30.96
CA THR A 67 4.74 13.84 30.75
C THR A 67 5.13 14.19 29.30
N ALA A 68 4.48 13.61 28.32
CA ALA A 68 4.78 13.86 26.90
C ALA A 68 4.52 15.31 26.50
N ARG A 69 3.46 15.92 27.03
CA ARG A 69 3.08 17.31 26.79
C ARG A 69 4.12 18.29 27.33
N GLU A 70 4.60 18.07 28.55
CA GLU A 70 5.66 18.88 29.16
C GLU A 70 7.01 18.68 28.47
N ALA A 71 7.34 17.43 28.08
CA ALA A 71 8.53 17.15 27.27
C ALA A 71 8.49 17.87 25.91
N GLY A 72 7.32 17.90 25.25
CA GLY A 72 7.12 18.67 24.02
C GLY A 72 7.41 20.16 24.19
N ARG A 73 6.99 20.74 25.31
CA ARG A 73 7.29 22.13 25.64
C ARG A 73 8.79 22.39 25.81
N ARG A 74 9.49 21.51 26.55
CA ARG A 74 10.93 21.68 26.83
C ARG A 74 11.82 21.42 25.61
N VAL A 75 11.51 20.34 24.87
CA VAL A 75 12.38 19.89 23.77
C VAL A 75 12.11 20.65 22.47
N LEU A 76 10.84 20.92 22.16
CA LEU A 76 10.45 21.55 20.88
C LEU A 76 9.97 23.00 21.05
N GLY A 77 9.81 23.50 22.28
CA GLY A 77 9.17 24.79 22.53
C GLY A 77 7.66 24.77 22.20
N GLN A 78 7.08 23.61 21.99
CA GLN A 78 5.68 23.44 21.58
C GLN A 78 4.89 22.74 22.67
N PHE A 79 3.91 23.46 23.24
CA PHE A 79 3.04 22.89 24.26
C PHE A 79 1.71 22.50 23.63
N PRO A 80 1.33 21.20 23.62
CA PRO A 80 0.11 20.73 22.98
C PRO A 80 -1.16 21.43 23.53
N TYR A 81 -1.99 21.93 22.61
CA TYR A 81 -3.26 22.57 22.95
C TYR A 81 -4.27 21.55 23.50
N PRO A 82 -5.30 22.00 24.22
CA PRO A 82 -6.37 21.14 24.73
C PRO A 82 -7.03 20.29 23.65
N VAL A 83 -7.25 20.83 22.44
CA VAL A 83 -7.81 20.09 21.28
C VAL A 83 -6.91 18.96 20.83
N GLN A 84 -5.59 19.13 20.95
CA GLN A 84 -4.60 18.10 20.62
C GLN A 84 -4.61 16.97 21.67
N VAL A 85 -4.83 17.28 22.95
CA VAL A 85 -5.01 16.26 24.01
C VAL A 85 -6.28 15.45 23.74
N PHE A 86 -7.36 16.09 23.26
CA PHE A 86 -8.58 15.37 22.86
C PHE A 86 -8.29 14.43 21.67
N GLY A 87 -7.59 14.92 20.65
CA GLY A 87 -7.19 14.10 19.49
C GLY A 87 -6.36 12.90 19.91
N SER A 88 -5.35 13.10 20.79
CA SER A 88 -4.51 12.01 21.28
C SER A 88 -5.30 10.98 22.11
N THR A 89 -6.30 11.43 22.86
CA THR A 89 -7.18 10.52 23.61
C THR A 89 -7.99 9.64 22.65
N VAL A 90 -8.47 10.19 21.51
CA VAL A 90 -9.14 9.43 20.46
C VAL A 90 -8.20 8.38 19.88
N LEU A 91 -6.95 8.75 19.58
CA LEU A 91 -5.94 7.82 19.07
C LEU A 91 -5.67 6.67 20.06
N ASN A 92 -5.64 6.97 21.36
CA ASN A 92 -5.47 5.91 22.36
C ASN A 92 -6.68 4.97 22.47
N GLU A 93 -7.89 5.44 22.15
CA GLU A 93 -9.09 4.57 22.09
C GLU A 93 -9.10 3.62 20.86
N GLY A 94 -8.15 3.77 19.92
CA GLY A 94 -8.12 2.99 18.67
C GLY A 94 -9.12 3.52 17.63
N ASP A 95 -9.39 4.81 17.65
CA ASP A 95 -10.33 5.48 16.75
C ASP A 95 -9.61 6.45 15.80
N VAL A 96 -10.35 7.04 14.87
CA VAL A 96 -9.86 8.06 13.95
C VAL A 96 -10.09 9.46 14.52
N ALA A 97 -9.01 10.19 14.81
CA ALA A 97 -9.06 11.59 15.15
C ALA A 97 -9.15 12.44 13.87
N GLU A 98 -10.32 12.98 13.56
CA GLU A 98 -10.44 13.93 12.46
C GLU A 98 -10.06 15.31 12.96
N MET A 99 -8.84 15.72 12.66
CA MET A 99 -8.27 17.03 12.97
C MET A 99 -7.94 17.76 11.67
N ARG A 100 -8.45 18.97 11.49
CA ARG A 100 -8.22 19.72 10.27
C ARG A 100 -6.72 19.91 9.98
N THR A 101 -6.39 20.07 8.72
CA THR A 101 -5.02 20.32 8.29
C THR A 101 -4.50 21.59 8.98
N GLY A 102 -3.25 21.55 9.47
CA GLY A 102 -2.67 22.65 10.22
C GLY A 102 -2.95 22.68 11.73
N GLU A 103 -3.78 21.77 12.28
CA GLU A 103 -4.08 21.69 13.72
C GLU A 103 -3.00 20.93 14.53
N GLY A 104 -1.88 20.52 13.89
CA GLY A 104 -0.75 19.90 14.57
C GLY A 104 -0.96 18.41 14.88
N LYS A 105 -1.49 17.62 13.93
CA LYS A 105 -1.68 16.17 14.07
C LYS A 105 -0.41 15.44 14.51
N THR A 106 0.75 15.78 13.93
CA THR A 106 2.03 15.16 14.27
C THR A 106 2.38 15.32 15.75
N LEU A 107 2.18 16.51 16.32
CA LEU A 107 2.37 16.76 17.76
C LEU A 107 1.30 16.05 18.59
N THR A 108 0.06 16.00 18.11
CA THR A 108 -1.04 15.27 18.77
C THR A 108 -0.68 13.79 18.94
N ALA A 109 -0.17 13.13 17.90
CA ALA A 109 0.19 11.72 17.96
C ALA A 109 1.20 11.40 19.06
N THR A 110 2.09 12.35 19.42
CA THR A 110 3.20 12.09 20.36
C THR A 110 2.76 11.56 21.72
N MET A 111 1.64 12.06 22.25
CA MET A 111 1.14 11.63 23.56
C MET A 111 0.62 10.19 23.52
N ALA A 112 -0.14 9.83 22.49
CA ALA A 112 -0.66 8.47 22.32
C ALA A 112 0.47 7.47 21.99
N VAL A 113 1.44 7.87 21.16
CA VAL A 113 2.64 7.08 20.85
C VAL A 113 3.44 6.79 22.10
N TYR A 114 3.75 7.83 22.89
CA TYR A 114 4.48 7.69 24.14
C TYR A 114 3.78 6.71 25.10
N LEU A 115 2.49 6.89 25.32
CA LEU A 115 1.70 6.04 26.22
C LEU A 115 1.73 4.56 25.83
N ASN A 116 1.49 4.26 24.55
CA ASN A 116 1.45 2.88 24.08
C ASN A 116 2.86 2.25 23.95
N ALA A 117 3.90 3.04 23.73
CA ALA A 117 5.28 2.58 23.74
C ALA A 117 5.76 2.11 25.13
N LEU A 118 5.13 2.57 26.22
CA LEU A 118 5.45 2.13 27.57
C LEU A 118 5.20 0.64 27.82
N GLU A 119 4.32 0.00 27.02
CA GLU A 119 4.09 -1.44 27.09
C GLU A 119 5.27 -2.28 26.60
N GLY A 120 6.24 -1.68 25.89
CA GLY A 120 7.44 -2.36 25.40
C GLY A 120 7.21 -3.34 24.24
N LYS A 121 6.00 -3.39 23.65
CA LYS A 121 5.62 -4.31 22.58
C LYS A 121 5.88 -3.76 21.17
N GLY A 122 6.30 -2.50 21.04
CA GLY A 122 6.50 -1.79 19.78
C GLY A 122 5.29 -0.98 19.34
N THR A 123 5.54 0.26 19.01
CA THR A 123 4.54 1.18 18.47
C THR A 123 4.97 1.66 17.10
N HIS A 124 4.10 1.50 16.10
CA HIS A 124 4.37 1.92 14.74
C HIS A 124 3.65 3.24 14.42
N VAL A 125 4.37 4.21 13.87
CA VAL A 125 3.81 5.43 13.28
C VAL A 125 3.93 5.30 11.78
N VAL A 126 2.78 5.12 11.12
CA VAL A 126 2.71 4.80 9.70
C VAL A 126 2.35 6.06 8.92
N THR A 127 3.18 6.41 7.93
CA THR A 127 3.00 7.58 7.07
C THR A 127 2.87 7.19 5.60
N VAL A 128 2.47 8.14 4.74
CA VAL A 128 2.28 7.90 3.31
C VAL A 128 3.58 7.84 2.49
N ASN A 129 4.70 8.33 3.03
CA ASN A 129 5.98 8.31 2.32
C ASN A 129 7.18 8.38 3.27
N GLU A 130 8.36 8.04 2.74
CA GLU A 130 9.61 7.96 3.49
C GLU A 130 10.12 9.31 4.00
N TYR A 131 9.85 10.38 3.25
CA TYR A 131 10.21 11.74 3.69
C TYR A 131 9.50 12.10 4.99
N LEU A 132 8.19 11.87 5.07
CA LEU A 132 7.42 12.14 6.29
C LEU A 132 7.86 11.22 7.43
N ALA A 133 8.11 9.94 7.16
CA ALA A 133 8.58 9.00 8.17
C ALA A 133 9.90 9.47 8.79
N SER A 134 10.87 9.87 7.97
CA SER A 134 12.18 10.37 8.43
C SER A 134 12.06 11.70 9.16
N ARG A 135 11.37 12.69 8.55
CA ARG A 135 11.16 14.02 9.13
C ARG A 135 10.51 13.95 10.51
N ASP A 136 9.43 13.18 10.64
CA ASP A 136 8.65 13.11 11.87
C ASP A 136 9.38 12.32 12.96
N ALA A 137 10.15 11.30 12.58
CA ALA A 137 11.03 10.57 13.49
C ALA A 137 12.16 11.44 14.03
N ASP A 138 12.75 12.29 13.17
CA ASP A 138 13.80 13.22 13.59
C ASP A 138 13.24 14.32 14.50
N TRP A 139 12.09 14.87 14.13
CA TRP A 139 11.48 15.98 14.84
C TRP A 139 10.80 15.55 16.13
N MET A 140 9.80 14.67 16.08
CA MET A 140 9.06 14.19 17.26
C MET A 140 9.88 13.19 18.10
N GLY A 141 10.80 12.47 17.46
CA GLY A 141 11.70 11.52 18.12
C GLY A 141 12.53 12.15 19.23
N ASN A 142 12.80 13.46 19.16
CA ASN A 142 13.51 14.18 20.23
C ASN A 142 12.73 14.16 21.56
N ILE A 143 11.40 14.22 21.53
CA ILE A 143 10.55 14.10 22.72
C ILE A 143 10.72 12.71 23.37
N TYR A 144 10.64 11.66 22.55
CA TYR A 144 10.72 10.29 23.06
C TYR A 144 12.10 9.94 23.57
N ARG A 145 13.16 10.35 22.85
CA ARG A 145 14.56 10.16 23.29
C ARG A 145 14.85 10.90 24.60
N PHE A 146 14.32 12.13 24.73
CA PHE A 146 14.41 12.87 25.99
C PHE A 146 13.77 12.11 27.15
N LEU A 147 12.64 11.44 26.90
CA LEU A 147 11.93 10.63 27.89
C LEU A 147 12.52 9.20 28.05
N GLY A 148 13.64 8.88 27.38
CA GLY A 148 14.35 7.60 27.53
C GLY A 148 13.77 6.45 26.70
N LEU A 149 12.98 6.72 25.66
CA LEU A 149 12.52 5.72 24.69
C LEU A 149 13.37 5.73 23.43
N THR A 150 13.47 4.57 22.80
CA THR A 150 14.21 4.38 21.54
C THR A 150 13.30 4.63 20.33
N VAL A 151 13.87 5.25 19.27
CA VAL A 151 13.14 5.60 18.04
C VAL A 151 13.90 5.10 16.84
N GLY A 152 13.26 4.27 16.05
CA GLY A 152 13.74 3.75 14.78
C GLY A 152 12.96 4.32 13.60
N VAL A 153 13.58 4.32 12.42
CA VAL A 153 12.94 4.63 11.14
C VAL A 153 13.15 3.44 10.22
N ASN A 154 12.08 2.92 9.65
CA ASN A 154 12.16 1.85 8.65
C ASN A 154 11.88 2.43 7.26
N LEU A 155 12.86 2.29 6.37
CA LEU A 155 12.83 2.76 4.99
C LEU A 155 13.14 1.61 4.04
N ARG A 156 12.75 1.75 2.78
CA ARG A 156 12.92 0.73 1.75
C ARG A 156 14.38 0.34 1.51
N GLU A 157 15.28 1.30 1.52
CA GLU A 157 16.72 1.09 1.23
C GLU A 157 17.49 0.37 2.34
N LYS A 158 16.88 0.20 3.52
CA LYS A 158 17.52 -0.48 4.65
C LYS A 158 17.63 -1.98 4.43
N ASP A 159 18.77 -2.53 4.80
CA ASP A 159 19.02 -3.97 4.83
C ASP A 159 18.27 -4.65 6.00
N THR A 160 18.25 -5.98 6.01
CA THR A 160 17.55 -6.79 7.01
C THR A 160 17.98 -6.44 8.44
N LYS A 161 19.28 -6.25 8.69
CA LYS A 161 19.79 -5.94 10.02
C LYS A 161 19.35 -4.55 10.49
N GLN A 162 19.46 -3.56 9.63
CA GLN A 162 19.02 -2.19 9.90
C GLN A 162 17.51 -2.11 10.16
N LYS A 163 16.72 -2.93 9.44
CA LYS A 163 15.28 -3.04 9.68
C LYS A 163 14.98 -3.69 11.03
N GLN A 164 15.69 -4.77 11.38
CA GLN A 164 15.59 -5.39 12.71
C GLN A 164 15.88 -4.39 13.82
N GLU A 165 16.97 -3.63 13.71
CA GLU A 165 17.32 -2.59 14.68
C GLU A 165 16.22 -1.53 14.79
N ALA A 166 15.61 -1.13 13.67
CA ALA A 166 14.52 -0.16 13.66
C ALA A 166 13.25 -0.70 14.34
N TYR A 167 12.87 -1.95 14.07
CA TYR A 167 11.69 -2.56 14.69
C TYR A 167 11.89 -2.98 16.14
N LEU A 168 13.12 -3.15 16.59
CA LEU A 168 13.44 -3.40 18.00
C LEU A 168 13.30 -2.14 18.88
N CYS A 169 13.27 -0.96 18.30
CA CYS A 169 13.00 0.28 19.03
C CYS A 169 11.61 0.27 19.66
N ASP A 170 11.41 1.07 20.73
CA ASP A 170 10.10 1.26 21.35
C ASP A 170 9.08 1.84 20.35
N ILE A 171 9.55 2.73 19.48
CA ILE A 171 8.75 3.44 18.48
C ILE A 171 9.43 3.31 17.12
N THR A 172 8.68 2.90 16.08
CA THR A 172 9.18 2.78 14.71
C THR A 172 8.32 3.62 13.77
N TYR A 173 8.95 4.56 13.08
CA TYR A 173 8.34 5.29 11.97
C TYR A 173 8.57 4.52 10.67
N THR A 174 7.53 4.37 9.87
CA THR A 174 7.59 3.59 8.61
C THR A 174 6.54 4.07 7.63
N THR A 175 6.62 3.61 6.37
CA THR A 175 5.52 3.82 5.42
C THR A 175 4.54 2.65 5.46
N ASN A 176 3.30 2.92 5.04
CA ASN A 176 2.25 1.92 4.91
C ASN A 176 2.66 0.73 4.02
N SER A 177 3.34 1.02 2.90
CA SER A 177 3.79 -0.01 1.98
C SER A 177 4.95 -0.82 2.56
N GLU A 178 5.93 -0.17 3.19
CA GLU A 178 7.13 -0.87 3.65
C GLU A 178 6.85 -1.82 4.81
N VAL A 179 6.04 -1.40 5.80
CA VAL A 179 5.64 -2.31 6.89
C VAL A 179 4.81 -3.49 6.38
N GLY A 180 3.97 -3.27 5.38
CA GLY A 180 3.19 -4.36 4.77
C GLY A 180 4.05 -5.31 3.93
N PHE A 181 5.04 -4.78 3.20
CA PHE A 181 6.01 -5.62 2.50
C PHE A 181 6.94 -6.37 3.46
N ASP A 182 7.35 -5.76 4.56
CA ASP A 182 8.12 -6.45 5.59
C ASP A 182 7.34 -7.61 6.21
N TYR A 183 6.03 -7.42 6.45
CA TYR A 183 5.15 -8.51 6.88
C TYR A 183 5.11 -9.67 5.87
N LEU A 184 4.98 -9.37 4.58
CA LEU A 184 5.00 -10.42 3.56
C LEU A 184 6.37 -11.10 3.47
N ARG A 185 7.47 -10.34 3.50
CA ARG A 185 8.85 -10.89 3.49
C ARG A 185 9.13 -11.78 4.69
N ASP A 186 8.68 -11.40 5.88
CA ASP A 186 8.81 -12.18 7.10
C ASP A 186 8.11 -13.54 6.99
N ASN A 187 6.95 -13.57 6.34
CA ASN A 187 6.20 -14.80 6.12
C ASN A 187 6.76 -15.66 4.97
N MET A 188 7.76 -15.19 4.26
CA MET A 188 8.54 -15.93 3.26
C MET A 188 9.96 -16.27 3.74
N ALA A 189 10.38 -15.76 4.91
CA ALA A 189 11.72 -15.97 5.45
C ALA A 189 11.96 -17.45 5.77
N LYS A 190 13.10 -18.01 5.34
CA LYS A 190 13.47 -19.41 5.57
C LYS A 190 14.15 -19.66 6.93
N THR A 191 14.55 -18.59 7.61
CA THR A 191 15.20 -18.65 8.92
C THR A 191 14.67 -17.55 9.84
N VAL A 192 14.66 -17.80 11.15
CA VAL A 192 14.21 -16.81 12.14
C VAL A 192 15.06 -15.53 12.07
N GLN A 193 16.35 -15.66 11.78
CA GLN A 193 17.29 -14.54 11.67
C GLN A 193 16.99 -13.57 10.54
N ASN A 194 16.22 -13.99 9.55
CA ASN A 194 15.83 -13.14 8.41
C ASN A 194 14.52 -12.40 8.64
N ARG A 195 13.82 -12.63 9.76
CA ARG A 195 12.61 -11.88 10.12
C ARG A 195 12.96 -10.54 10.75
N VAL A 196 12.20 -9.52 10.43
CA VAL A 196 12.43 -8.15 10.89
C VAL A 196 11.38 -7.67 11.89
N LEU A 197 10.12 -8.07 11.75
CA LEU A 197 9.02 -7.67 12.63
C LEU A 197 9.04 -8.47 13.94
N ARG A 198 8.80 -7.79 15.06
CA ARG A 198 8.62 -8.45 16.36
C ARG A 198 7.15 -8.63 16.78
N GLY A 199 6.22 -7.98 16.06
CA GLY A 199 4.78 -8.05 16.32
C GLY A 199 4.04 -6.81 15.80
N LEU A 200 2.71 -6.90 15.76
CA LEU A 200 1.82 -5.84 15.27
C LEU A 200 0.91 -5.38 16.43
N HIS A 201 1.50 -4.71 17.44
CA HIS A 201 0.79 -4.35 18.66
C HIS A 201 -0.05 -3.08 18.49
N TYR A 202 0.56 -1.92 18.28
CA TYR A 202 -0.13 -0.65 18.12
C TYR A 202 0.37 0.11 16.90
N ALA A 203 -0.56 0.60 16.07
CA ALA A 203 -0.22 1.51 14.98
C ALA A 203 -1.09 2.77 15.01
N ILE A 204 -0.43 3.90 14.78
CA ILE A 204 -1.08 5.16 14.39
C ILE A 204 -0.82 5.38 12.91
N VAL A 205 -1.90 5.49 12.14
CA VAL A 205 -1.83 5.78 10.71
C VAL A 205 -2.04 7.28 10.50
N ASP A 206 -0.99 7.99 10.09
CA ASP A 206 -1.12 9.39 9.68
C ASP A 206 -1.68 9.47 8.26
N GLU A 207 -2.52 10.47 8.01
CA GLU A 207 -3.32 10.58 6.79
C GLU A 207 -4.11 9.29 6.51
N ALA A 208 -4.83 8.81 7.55
CA ALA A 208 -5.54 7.54 7.54
C ALA A 208 -6.53 7.36 6.38
N ASP A 209 -7.15 8.43 5.91
CA ASP A 209 -8.02 8.42 4.75
C ASP A 209 -7.29 8.11 3.44
N SER A 210 -6.04 8.53 3.29
CA SER A 210 -5.23 8.15 2.15
C SER A 210 -4.86 6.67 2.18
N ILE A 211 -4.31 6.23 3.31
CA ILE A 211 -3.76 4.89 3.44
C ILE A 211 -4.87 3.83 3.51
N LEU A 212 -5.86 4.04 4.38
CA LEU A 212 -6.88 3.04 4.67
C LEU A 212 -8.06 3.06 3.70
N ILE A 213 -8.24 4.14 2.92
CA ILE A 213 -9.33 4.28 1.95
C ILE A 213 -8.78 4.33 0.53
N ASP A 214 -7.95 5.34 0.16
CA ASP A 214 -7.55 5.53 -1.23
C ASP A 214 -6.62 4.45 -1.75
N GLU A 215 -5.51 4.21 -1.04
CA GLU A 215 -4.52 3.21 -1.43
C GLU A 215 -5.04 1.77 -1.24
N SER A 216 -6.09 1.58 -0.46
CA SER A 216 -6.67 0.26 -0.19
C SER A 216 -7.48 -0.33 -1.36
N ARG A 217 -7.45 0.29 -2.54
CA ARG A 217 -8.00 -0.26 -3.80
C ARG A 217 -7.12 -1.34 -4.42
N THR A 218 -5.82 -1.35 -4.10
CA THR A 218 -4.86 -2.31 -4.63
C THR A 218 -4.19 -3.07 -3.48
N PRO A 219 -3.99 -4.39 -3.60
CA PRO A 219 -3.27 -5.15 -2.59
C PRO A 219 -1.76 -4.90 -2.68
N LEU A 220 -1.04 -5.21 -1.61
CA LEU A 220 0.40 -5.38 -1.63
C LEU A 220 0.74 -6.73 -2.25
N ILE A 221 1.62 -6.76 -3.23
CA ILE A 221 2.01 -7.96 -3.96
C ILE A 221 3.54 -8.04 -4.01
N ILE A 222 4.08 -9.19 -3.61
CA ILE A 222 5.47 -9.56 -3.91
C ILE A 222 5.41 -10.54 -5.06
N SER A 223 6.05 -10.19 -6.17
CA SER A 223 6.16 -11.04 -7.34
C SER A 223 7.62 -11.46 -7.58
N GLY A 224 7.81 -12.61 -8.22
CA GLY A 224 9.13 -13.15 -8.55
C GLY A 224 9.03 -14.39 -9.42
N GLY A 225 10.18 -14.96 -9.82
CA GLY A 225 10.22 -16.07 -10.74
C GLY A 225 10.06 -15.65 -12.20
N SER A 226 10.28 -16.54 -13.13
CA SER A 226 10.12 -16.30 -14.57
C SER A 226 8.88 -17.02 -15.08
N GLY A 227 7.92 -16.27 -15.56
CA GLY A 227 6.83 -16.75 -16.39
C GLY A 227 7.10 -16.51 -17.86
N ILE A 228 6.13 -16.75 -18.71
CA ILE A 228 6.13 -16.94 -20.14
C ILE A 228 6.62 -15.74 -20.98
N THR A 229 7.01 -16.03 -22.21
CA THR A 229 7.71 -15.23 -23.22
C THR A 229 7.04 -13.93 -23.71
N ALA A 230 7.87 -12.90 -23.89
CA ALA A 230 7.56 -11.58 -24.44
C ALA A 230 6.80 -11.57 -25.81
N SER A 231 7.01 -12.57 -26.65
CA SER A 231 6.45 -12.62 -28.01
C SER A 231 4.92 -12.64 -28.06
N SER A 232 4.27 -13.22 -27.07
CA SER A 232 2.80 -13.32 -27.02
C SER A 232 2.10 -11.99 -26.74
N TYR A 233 2.71 -11.12 -25.94
CA TYR A 233 2.20 -9.76 -25.65
C TYR A 233 2.31 -8.86 -26.88
N LEU A 234 3.40 -8.93 -27.63
CA LEU A 234 3.56 -8.20 -28.89
C LEU A 234 2.51 -8.63 -29.93
N THR A 235 2.16 -9.92 -29.97
CA THR A 235 1.13 -10.41 -30.88
C THR A 235 -0.25 -9.92 -30.45
N ALA A 236 -0.57 -9.96 -29.16
CA ALA A 236 -1.82 -9.44 -28.62
C ALA A 236 -1.97 -7.93 -28.89
N ASP A 237 -0.92 -7.14 -28.67
CA ASP A 237 -0.90 -5.71 -28.95
C ASP A 237 -1.17 -5.40 -30.44
N ARG A 238 -0.51 -6.11 -31.35
CA ARG A 238 -0.75 -5.96 -32.79
C ARG A 238 -2.20 -6.24 -33.18
N VAL A 239 -2.78 -7.32 -32.64
CA VAL A 239 -4.18 -7.68 -32.90
C VAL A 239 -5.13 -6.60 -32.41
N VAL A 240 -4.91 -6.11 -31.17
CA VAL A 240 -5.75 -5.07 -30.58
C VAL A 240 -5.65 -3.74 -31.33
N LYS A 241 -4.46 -3.32 -31.76
CA LYS A 241 -4.26 -2.12 -32.60
C LYS A 241 -4.97 -2.15 -33.95
N MET A 242 -5.31 -3.34 -34.48
CA MET A 242 -6.09 -3.49 -35.71
C MET A 242 -7.61 -3.37 -35.50
N MET A 243 -8.06 -3.42 -34.22
CA MET A 243 -9.49 -3.37 -33.88
C MET A 243 -10.05 -1.95 -34.00
N ARG A 244 -11.35 -1.85 -34.30
CA ARG A 244 -12.06 -0.57 -34.40
C ARG A 244 -13.05 -0.44 -33.27
N LYS A 245 -13.02 0.75 -32.61
CA LYS A 245 -13.96 1.09 -31.55
C LYS A 245 -15.42 0.97 -32.05
N ASP A 246 -16.32 0.54 -31.17
CA ASP A 246 -17.76 0.35 -31.35
C ASP A 246 -18.13 -0.71 -32.41
N ARG A 247 -17.13 -1.34 -33.04
CA ARG A 247 -17.30 -2.46 -33.96
C ARG A 247 -16.73 -3.76 -33.38
N ASP A 248 -15.46 -3.74 -32.99
CA ASP A 248 -14.72 -4.92 -32.55
C ASP A 248 -14.52 -4.91 -30.99
N TYR A 249 -14.55 -3.74 -30.37
CA TYR A 249 -14.55 -3.57 -28.94
C TYR A 249 -15.38 -2.33 -28.54
N THR A 250 -15.86 -2.33 -27.29
CA THR A 250 -16.56 -1.20 -26.66
C THR A 250 -15.80 -0.72 -25.44
N ILE A 251 -15.90 0.58 -25.15
CA ILE A 251 -15.32 1.18 -23.95
C ILE A 251 -16.45 1.65 -23.05
N ASP A 252 -16.50 1.12 -21.83
CA ASP A 252 -17.29 1.66 -20.75
C ASP A 252 -16.45 2.72 -20.03
N VAL A 253 -16.69 3.98 -20.36
CA VAL A 253 -15.95 5.12 -19.80
C VAL A 253 -16.20 5.27 -18.30
N GLU A 254 -17.41 4.95 -17.84
CA GLU A 254 -17.80 5.03 -16.43
C GLU A 254 -16.99 4.03 -15.57
N LYS A 255 -16.84 2.81 -16.06
CA LYS A 255 -16.11 1.73 -15.37
C LYS A 255 -14.62 1.67 -15.72
N LYS A 256 -14.14 2.45 -16.68
CA LYS A 256 -12.77 2.36 -17.25
C LYS A 256 -12.45 0.93 -17.72
N VAL A 257 -13.35 0.30 -18.47
CA VAL A 257 -13.18 -1.06 -18.99
C VAL A 257 -13.38 -1.07 -20.51
N ALA A 258 -12.52 -1.83 -21.21
CA ALA A 258 -12.67 -2.14 -22.63
C ALA A 258 -13.03 -3.61 -22.80
N THR A 259 -14.07 -3.93 -23.57
CA THR A 259 -14.55 -5.29 -23.78
C THR A 259 -14.70 -5.60 -25.26
N LEU A 260 -14.40 -6.85 -25.65
CA LEU A 260 -14.62 -7.33 -27.02
C LEU A 260 -16.12 -7.42 -27.32
N THR A 261 -16.48 -7.08 -28.55
CA THR A 261 -17.80 -7.44 -29.13
C THR A 261 -17.72 -8.84 -29.72
N ASP A 262 -18.87 -9.40 -30.15
CA ASP A 262 -18.89 -10.70 -30.85
C ASP A 262 -18.03 -10.67 -32.13
N ARG A 263 -17.98 -9.53 -32.82
CA ARG A 263 -17.10 -9.34 -33.99
C ARG A 263 -15.63 -9.30 -33.61
N GLY A 264 -15.29 -8.69 -32.46
CA GLY A 264 -13.93 -8.70 -31.93
C GLY A 264 -13.47 -10.10 -31.54
N VAL A 265 -14.34 -10.88 -30.90
CA VAL A 265 -14.10 -12.29 -30.60
C VAL A 265 -13.85 -13.08 -31.90
N ALA A 266 -14.72 -12.96 -32.89
CA ALA A 266 -14.54 -13.62 -34.19
C ALA A 266 -13.24 -13.20 -34.91
N LEU A 267 -12.83 -11.96 -34.81
CA LEU A 267 -11.55 -11.46 -35.32
C LEU A 267 -10.37 -12.16 -34.66
N VAL A 268 -10.35 -12.23 -33.31
CA VAL A 268 -9.32 -12.93 -32.54
C VAL A 268 -9.27 -14.40 -32.91
N GLN A 269 -10.42 -15.09 -32.93
CA GLN A 269 -10.52 -16.51 -33.32
C GLN A 269 -9.93 -16.75 -34.69
N LYS A 270 -10.26 -15.90 -35.68
CA LYS A 270 -9.72 -15.97 -37.02
C LYS A 270 -8.21 -15.76 -37.07
N MET A 271 -7.67 -14.78 -36.31
CA MET A 271 -6.24 -14.48 -36.37
C MET A 271 -5.37 -15.52 -35.70
N PHE A 272 -5.89 -16.19 -34.69
CA PHE A 272 -5.19 -17.26 -33.98
C PHE A 272 -5.62 -18.67 -34.43
N SER A 273 -6.51 -18.76 -35.42
CA SER A 273 -7.05 -20.05 -35.95
C SER A 273 -7.69 -20.89 -34.86
N LEU A 274 -8.57 -20.29 -34.04
CA LEU A 274 -9.26 -20.94 -32.93
C LEU A 274 -10.73 -21.18 -33.26
N ASP A 275 -11.26 -22.28 -32.76
CA ASP A 275 -12.69 -22.58 -32.88
C ASP A 275 -13.49 -21.78 -31.81
N ASN A 276 -12.97 -21.71 -30.55
CA ASN A 276 -13.60 -20.98 -29.48
C ASN A 276 -12.55 -20.32 -28.56
N LEU A 277 -12.56 -18.99 -28.49
CA LEU A 277 -11.64 -18.20 -27.68
C LEU A 277 -11.81 -18.44 -26.15
N PHE A 278 -13.01 -18.85 -25.72
CA PHE A 278 -13.33 -19.02 -24.30
C PHE A 278 -13.09 -20.44 -23.79
N ASP A 279 -12.51 -21.33 -24.57
CA ASP A 279 -12.08 -22.63 -24.09
C ASP A 279 -10.96 -22.49 -23.04
N ALA A 280 -10.96 -23.35 -22.04
CA ALA A 280 -10.01 -23.32 -20.92
C ALA A 280 -8.53 -23.32 -21.38
N GLN A 281 -8.21 -23.96 -22.50
CA GLN A 281 -6.87 -23.98 -23.10
C GLN A 281 -6.40 -22.61 -23.61
N TRP A 282 -7.32 -21.70 -23.93
CA TRP A 282 -7.04 -20.36 -24.44
C TRP A 282 -7.23 -19.24 -23.42
N ALA A 283 -7.44 -19.59 -22.14
CA ALA A 283 -7.64 -18.62 -21.07
C ALA A 283 -6.50 -17.60 -20.99
N ASP A 284 -5.25 -18.04 -21.13
CA ASP A 284 -4.08 -17.15 -21.12
C ASP A 284 -4.08 -16.18 -22.32
N LEU A 285 -4.49 -16.61 -23.50
CA LEU A 285 -4.60 -15.74 -24.68
C LEU A 285 -5.69 -14.70 -24.48
N THR A 286 -6.86 -15.13 -24.02
CA THR A 286 -7.99 -14.25 -23.72
C THR A 286 -7.61 -13.18 -22.72
N HIS A 287 -6.90 -13.57 -21.67
CA HIS A 287 -6.37 -12.65 -20.67
C HIS A 287 -5.41 -11.61 -21.30
N ARG A 288 -4.45 -12.03 -22.11
CA ARG A 288 -3.50 -11.11 -22.79
C ARG A 288 -4.18 -10.14 -23.74
N ILE A 289 -5.19 -10.56 -24.47
CA ILE A 289 -6.01 -9.69 -25.33
C ILE A 289 -6.74 -8.64 -24.48
N GLN A 290 -7.30 -9.04 -23.35
CA GLN A 290 -7.95 -8.11 -22.42
C GLN A 290 -6.96 -7.09 -21.83
N GLN A 291 -5.77 -7.53 -21.42
CA GLN A 291 -4.73 -6.63 -20.95
C GLN A 291 -4.23 -5.68 -22.05
N ALA A 292 -4.09 -6.17 -23.27
CA ALA A 292 -3.72 -5.32 -24.40
C ALA A 292 -4.80 -4.27 -24.73
N LEU A 293 -6.09 -4.61 -24.65
CA LEU A 293 -7.20 -3.66 -24.77
C LEU A 293 -7.15 -2.58 -23.68
N LYS A 294 -6.93 -3.00 -22.43
CA LYS A 294 -6.80 -2.08 -21.30
C LYS A 294 -5.60 -1.16 -21.47
N ALA A 295 -4.45 -1.71 -21.81
CA ALA A 295 -3.22 -0.95 -22.05
C ALA A 295 -3.38 0.10 -23.14
N ASN A 296 -3.99 -0.27 -24.29
CA ASN A 296 -4.08 0.62 -25.45
C ASN A 296 -5.18 1.69 -25.34
N TYR A 297 -6.33 1.36 -24.71
CA TYR A 297 -7.51 2.22 -24.81
C TYR A 297 -7.99 2.81 -23.48
N ILE A 298 -7.50 2.31 -22.34
CA ILE A 298 -7.84 2.81 -21.02
C ILE A 298 -6.65 3.53 -20.38
N MET A 299 -5.45 2.91 -20.42
CA MET A 299 -4.26 3.46 -19.76
C MET A 299 -3.63 4.56 -20.61
N LYS A 300 -3.51 5.75 -20.02
CA LYS A 300 -2.92 6.93 -20.67
C LYS A 300 -1.51 7.18 -20.13
N ARG A 301 -0.60 7.44 -21.06
CA ARG A 301 0.77 7.88 -20.74
C ARG A 301 0.73 9.22 -20.04
N ASP A 302 1.64 9.44 -19.10
CA ASP A 302 1.81 10.63 -18.25
C ASP A 302 0.61 10.91 -17.31
N VAL A 303 -0.36 9.98 -17.22
CA VAL A 303 -1.48 10.00 -16.28
C VAL A 303 -1.41 8.80 -15.34
N GLU A 304 -1.50 7.58 -15.89
CA GLU A 304 -1.41 6.34 -15.11
C GLU A 304 0.02 5.78 -15.06
N TYR A 305 0.84 6.04 -16.10
CA TYR A 305 2.23 5.60 -16.16
C TYR A 305 3.07 6.58 -16.98
N MET A 306 4.38 6.56 -16.74
CA MET A 306 5.36 7.27 -17.58
C MET A 306 6.39 6.29 -18.15
N VAL A 307 7.05 6.70 -19.23
CA VAL A 307 8.14 5.96 -19.86
C VAL A 307 9.45 6.72 -19.61
N ALA A 308 10.40 6.09 -18.93
CA ALA A 308 11.74 6.63 -18.76
C ALA A 308 12.75 5.46 -18.73
N ASP A 309 13.93 5.67 -19.27
CA ASP A 309 15.06 4.71 -19.25
C ASP A 309 14.67 3.31 -19.79
N ASP A 310 13.86 3.26 -20.87
CA ASP A 310 13.33 2.02 -21.46
C ASP A 310 12.45 1.20 -20.49
N GLU A 311 11.87 1.85 -19.46
CA GLU A 311 10.99 1.23 -18.48
C GLU A 311 9.64 1.94 -18.37
N ILE A 312 8.61 1.15 -18.05
CA ILE A 312 7.29 1.69 -17.66
C ILE A 312 7.30 1.89 -16.15
N MET A 313 7.10 3.12 -15.70
CA MET A 313 6.98 3.49 -14.29
C MET A 313 5.55 3.89 -13.97
N LEU A 314 5.00 3.37 -12.87
CA LEU A 314 3.66 3.73 -12.41
C LEU A 314 3.63 5.17 -11.90
N ILE A 315 2.52 5.85 -12.20
CA ILE A 315 2.15 7.10 -11.53
C ILE A 315 0.99 6.78 -10.58
N ASP A 316 1.16 7.12 -9.31
CA ASP A 316 0.07 7.01 -8.35
C ASP A 316 -1.02 8.04 -8.67
N GLY A 317 -2.20 7.58 -9.02
CA GLY A 317 -3.33 8.42 -9.41
C GLY A 317 -3.82 9.39 -8.33
N PHE A 318 -3.43 9.18 -7.05
CA PHE A 318 -3.83 10.03 -5.93
C PHE A 318 -2.77 11.08 -5.60
N THR A 319 -1.51 10.67 -5.60
CA THR A 319 -0.40 11.56 -5.23
C THR A 319 0.26 12.20 -6.44
N GLY A 320 0.03 11.68 -7.65
CA GLY A 320 0.72 12.06 -8.87
C GLY A 320 2.21 11.68 -8.88
N ARG A 321 2.64 10.84 -7.92
CA ARG A 321 4.05 10.46 -7.75
C ARG A 321 4.43 9.25 -8.57
N VAL A 322 5.64 9.27 -9.12
CA VAL A 322 6.23 8.09 -9.76
C VAL A 322 6.64 7.08 -8.71
N MET A 323 6.13 5.87 -8.84
CA MET A 323 6.39 4.77 -7.91
C MET A 323 7.53 3.90 -8.42
N LYS A 324 8.77 4.31 -8.18
CA LYS A 324 9.96 3.56 -8.61
C LYS A 324 9.97 2.13 -8.06
N GLY A 325 10.25 1.16 -8.93
CA GLY A 325 10.34 -0.26 -8.59
C GLY A 325 9.01 -0.92 -8.24
N ARG A 326 7.88 -0.30 -8.57
CA ARG A 326 6.56 -0.94 -8.63
C ARG A 326 6.18 -1.19 -10.08
N GLU A 327 5.51 -2.31 -10.31
CA GLU A 327 5.04 -2.73 -11.63
C GLU A 327 3.55 -3.07 -11.55
N TYR A 328 2.84 -2.96 -12.67
CA TYR A 328 1.48 -3.47 -12.76
C TYR A 328 1.48 -4.99 -12.75
N SER A 329 0.53 -5.59 -12.03
CA SER A 329 0.34 -7.04 -11.95
C SER A 329 -0.42 -7.58 -13.18
N ASP A 330 -0.58 -8.89 -13.20
CA ASP A 330 -1.49 -9.63 -14.09
C ASP A 330 -1.25 -9.37 -15.59
N GLY A 331 0.01 -9.20 -16.00
CA GLY A 331 0.37 -9.01 -17.41
C GLY A 331 0.10 -7.61 -17.96
N LEU A 332 -0.47 -6.68 -17.17
CA LEU A 332 -0.71 -5.32 -17.64
C LEU A 332 0.61 -4.56 -17.88
N GLN A 333 1.64 -4.79 -17.04
CA GLN A 333 2.97 -4.22 -17.25
C GLN A 333 3.53 -4.61 -18.61
N GLN A 334 3.49 -5.90 -18.97
CA GLN A 334 3.97 -6.42 -20.24
C GLN A 334 3.13 -5.90 -21.42
N ALA A 335 1.82 -5.75 -21.23
CA ALA A 335 0.95 -5.15 -22.24
C ALA A 335 1.27 -3.68 -22.50
N LEU A 336 1.61 -2.90 -21.46
CA LEU A 336 2.07 -1.52 -21.58
C LEU A 336 3.47 -1.44 -22.23
N GLN A 337 4.38 -2.34 -21.86
CA GLN A 337 5.70 -2.45 -22.50
C GLN A 337 5.58 -2.76 -23.99
N ALA A 338 4.64 -3.66 -24.38
CA ALA A 338 4.35 -3.95 -25.78
C ALA A 338 3.76 -2.73 -26.51
N LYS A 339 2.85 -1.99 -25.88
CA LYS A 339 2.23 -0.76 -26.42
C LYS A 339 3.26 0.31 -26.71
N GLU A 340 4.15 0.58 -25.76
CA GLU A 340 5.16 1.66 -25.80
C GLU A 340 6.47 1.22 -26.49
N HIS A 341 6.56 -0.04 -26.93
CA HIS A 341 7.74 -0.60 -27.60
C HIS A 341 9.03 -0.54 -26.78
N VAL A 342 8.92 -0.65 -25.46
CA VAL A 342 10.06 -0.80 -24.54
C VAL A 342 10.36 -2.28 -24.29
N SER A 343 11.51 -2.57 -23.66
CA SER A 343 11.93 -3.95 -23.36
C SER A 343 10.91 -4.68 -22.49
N ILE A 344 10.37 -5.82 -22.99
CA ILE A 344 9.37 -6.61 -22.27
C ILE A 344 10.08 -7.55 -21.31
N LYS A 345 9.86 -7.31 -20.01
CA LYS A 345 10.34 -8.19 -18.93
C LYS A 345 9.50 -9.47 -18.87
N PRO A 346 10.10 -10.62 -18.45
CA PRO A 346 9.34 -11.84 -18.21
C PRO A 346 8.19 -11.61 -17.23
N GLU A 347 7.08 -12.31 -17.44
CA GLU A 347 5.95 -12.27 -16.53
C GLU A 347 6.35 -12.85 -15.17
N THR A 348 6.00 -12.17 -14.08
CA THR A 348 6.31 -12.62 -12.73
C THR A 348 5.10 -13.31 -12.10
N VAL A 349 5.37 -14.32 -11.27
CA VAL A 349 4.32 -15.02 -10.50
C VAL A 349 4.17 -14.35 -9.13
N THR A 350 2.94 -14.21 -8.67
CA THR A 350 2.65 -13.68 -7.32
C THR A 350 3.13 -14.67 -6.26
N LEU A 351 4.14 -14.27 -5.49
CA LEU A 351 4.71 -15.06 -4.38
C LEU A 351 3.93 -14.86 -3.08
N ALA A 352 3.55 -13.63 -2.77
CA ALA A 352 2.77 -13.28 -1.60
C ALA A 352 1.91 -12.05 -1.88
N THR A 353 0.73 -11.99 -1.27
CA THR A 353 -0.18 -10.85 -1.40
C THR A 353 -0.98 -10.64 -0.13
N ILE A 354 -1.33 -9.39 0.17
CA ILE A 354 -2.28 -9.01 1.22
C ILE A 354 -2.91 -7.65 0.88
N THR A 355 -4.20 -7.48 1.15
CA THR A 355 -4.82 -6.15 1.06
C THR A 355 -4.42 -5.28 2.25
N TYR A 356 -4.38 -3.95 2.06
CA TYR A 356 -4.14 -3.01 3.18
C TYR A 356 -5.16 -3.20 4.30
N GLN A 357 -6.43 -3.46 3.94
CA GLN A 357 -7.48 -3.70 4.91
C GLN A 357 -7.16 -4.87 5.84
N ASN A 358 -6.80 -6.02 5.25
CA ASN A 358 -6.48 -7.22 6.02
C ASN A 358 -5.15 -7.08 6.76
N PHE A 359 -4.17 -6.37 6.20
CA PHE A 359 -2.91 -6.12 6.89
C PHE A 359 -3.11 -5.26 8.15
N PHE A 360 -3.76 -4.10 8.05
CA PHE A 360 -3.94 -3.21 9.20
C PHE A 360 -4.87 -3.79 10.27
N ARG A 361 -5.76 -4.71 9.91
CA ARG A 361 -6.60 -5.48 10.87
C ARG A 361 -5.81 -6.49 11.71
N LEU A 362 -4.54 -6.75 11.39
CA LEU A 362 -3.67 -7.63 12.18
C LEU A 362 -3.10 -6.93 13.43
N TYR A 363 -3.14 -5.61 13.49
CA TYR A 363 -2.72 -4.90 14.71
C TYR A 363 -3.69 -5.15 15.85
N ASP A 364 -3.15 -5.38 17.06
CA ASP A 364 -3.98 -5.52 18.28
C ASP A 364 -4.79 -4.24 18.52
N LYS A 365 -4.19 -3.07 18.24
CA LYS A 365 -4.82 -1.76 18.32
C LYS A 365 -4.39 -0.88 17.15
N LEU A 366 -5.36 -0.38 16.41
CA LEU A 366 -5.17 0.50 15.26
C LEU A 366 -5.83 1.85 15.53
N ALA A 367 -5.12 2.93 15.28
CA ALA A 367 -5.62 4.29 15.35
C ALA A 367 -5.31 5.06 14.06
N GLY A 368 -6.08 6.09 13.77
CA GLY A 368 -5.87 6.92 12.58
C GLY A 368 -6.01 8.40 12.86
N MET A 369 -5.32 9.23 12.10
CA MET A 369 -5.51 10.68 12.12
C MET A 369 -5.52 11.23 10.70
N THR A 370 -6.44 12.16 10.43
CA THR A 370 -6.55 12.85 9.14
C THR A 370 -7.36 14.12 9.27
N GLY A 371 -7.36 14.98 8.25
CA GLY A 371 -8.20 16.19 8.19
C GLY A 371 -9.60 15.96 7.65
N THR A 372 -9.92 14.78 7.12
CA THR A 372 -11.09 14.57 6.24
C THR A 372 -11.67 13.15 6.30
N ALA A 373 -11.87 12.58 7.49
CA ALA A 373 -12.39 11.21 7.64
C ALA A 373 -13.92 11.10 7.70
N LYS A 374 -14.62 12.16 8.08
CA LYS A 374 -16.07 12.08 8.39
C LYS A 374 -16.93 11.64 7.23
N THR A 375 -16.53 11.92 6.00
CA THR A 375 -17.24 11.47 4.79
C THR A 375 -17.20 9.95 4.62
N GLU A 376 -16.17 9.29 5.15
CA GLU A 376 -15.90 7.84 5.03
C GLU A 376 -16.10 7.10 6.36
N GLU A 377 -16.77 7.70 7.34
CA GLU A 377 -16.99 7.14 8.69
C GLU A 377 -17.61 5.73 8.66
N GLU A 378 -18.52 5.50 7.72
CA GLU A 378 -19.17 4.20 7.58
C GLU A 378 -18.18 3.11 7.17
N GLU A 379 -17.24 3.43 6.31
CA GLU A 379 -16.19 2.51 5.87
C GLU A 379 -15.17 2.24 6.99
N PHE A 380 -14.69 3.28 7.67
CA PHE A 380 -13.82 3.12 8.85
C PHE A 380 -14.45 2.20 9.89
N ARG A 381 -15.74 2.36 10.15
CA ARG A 381 -16.46 1.52 11.11
C ARG A 381 -16.64 0.08 10.64
N LYS A 382 -17.03 -0.12 9.36
CA LYS A 382 -17.33 -1.46 8.83
C LYS A 382 -16.09 -2.30 8.59
N VAL A 383 -15.02 -1.70 8.09
CA VAL A 383 -13.81 -2.38 7.68
C VAL A 383 -12.82 -2.52 8.84
N TYR A 384 -12.58 -1.43 9.56
CA TYR A 384 -11.53 -1.36 10.59
C TYR A 384 -12.07 -1.33 12.02
N ASN A 385 -13.39 -1.31 12.21
CA ASN A 385 -14.05 -1.15 13.51
C ASN A 385 -13.66 0.14 14.26
N MET A 386 -13.34 1.20 13.51
CA MET A 386 -12.91 2.50 14.05
C MET A 386 -14.04 3.53 13.93
N ARG A 387 -14.26 4.32 14.95
CA ARG A 387 -15.15 5.50 14.92
C ARG A 387 -14.37 6.69 14.41
N VAL A 388 -15.04 7.63 13.76
CA VAL A 388 -14.45 8.92 13.38
C VAL A 388 -14.93 9.99 14.36
N VAL A 389 -14.01 10.55 15.12
CA VAL A 389 -14.29 11.61 16.10
C VAL A 389 -13.74 12.94 15.57
N THR A 390 -14.62 13.87 15.23
CA THR A 390 -14.23 15.20 14.76
C THR A 390 -13.81 16.08 15.95
N ILE A 391 -12.57 16.53 15.93
CA ILE A 391 -11.98 17.41 16.94
C ILE A 391 -12.18 18.87 16.50
N PRO A 392 -12.70 19.75 17.38
CA PRO A 392 -12.84 21.17 17.03
C PRO A 392 -11.47 21.81 16.80
N THR A 393 -11.44 22.83 15.96
CA THR A 393 -10.23 23.64 15.73
C THR A 393 -9.87 24.47 16.97
N ASN A 394 -8.56 24.68 17.17
CA ASN A 394 -8.07 25.50 18.28
C ASN A 394 -8.52 26.97 18.16
N ARG A 395 -8.57 27.49 16.93
CA ARG A 395 -9.09 28.83 16.62
C ARG A 395 -10.18 28.74 15.56
N PRO A 396 -11.16 29.65 15.53
CA PRO A 396 -12.17 29.70 14.48
C PRO A 396 -11.52 29.85 13.10
N ILE A 397 -12.12 29.23 12.10
CA ILE A 397 -11.67 29.33 10.70
C ILE A 397 -12.07 30.70 10.16
N GLN A 398 -11.09 31.39 9.55
CA GLN A 398 -11.29 32.70 8.91
C GLN A 398 -11.22 32.63 7.37
N ARG A 399 -10.94 31.45 6.81
CA ARG A 399 -10.92 31.25 5.35
C ARG A 399 -12.33 31.44 4.77
N PHE A 400 -12.41 32.20 3.68
CA PHE A 400 -13.60 32.32 2.87
C PHE A 400 -13.61 31.27 1.77
N ASP A 401 -14.64 30.42 1.76
CA ASP A 401 -14.85 29.41 0.72
C ASP A 401 -15.89 29.95 -0.27
N ASP A 402 -15.43 30.40 -1.45
CA ASP A 402 -16.29 30.98 -2.49
C ASP A 402 -17.08 29.91 -3.26
N ASN A 403 -18.11 30.34 -3.97
CA ASN A 403 -18.89 29.49 -4.85
C ASN A 403 -18.05 29.03 -6.04
N ASP A 404 -18.35 27.82 -6.57
CA ASP A 404 -17.69 27.34 -7.78
C ASP A 404 -18.06 28.19 -8.98
N ALA A 405 -17.06 28.58 -9.78
CA ALA A 405 -17.26 29.18 -11.08
C ALA A 405 -17.42 28.08 -12.14
N ILE A 406 -18.56 27.99 -12.78
CA ILE A 406 -18.91 26.92 -13.72
C ILE A 406 -18.89 27.48 -15.14
N PHE A 407 -18.22 26.76 -16.06
CA PHE A 407 -18.02 27.15 -17.46
C PHE A 407 -18.52 26.06 -18.41
N GLY A 408 -18.93 26.46 -19.60
CA GLY A 408 -19.35 25.56 -20.67
C GLY A 408 -18.19 24.73 -21.24
N ASN A 409 -16.99 25.34 -21.32
CA ASN A 409 -15.82 24.72 -21.91
C ASN A 409 -14.57 24.88 -21.03
N GLU A 410 -13.55 24.05 -21.26
CA GLU A 410 -12.30 24.07 -20.50
C GLU A 410 -11.47 25.35 -20.77
N GLU A 411 -11.50 25.87 -21.98
CA GLU A 411 -10.70 27.03 -22.32
C GLU A 411 -11.15 28.30 -21.59
N ALA A 412 -12.44 28.56 -21.53
CA ALA A 412 -13.03 29.65 -20.74
C ALA A 412 -12.71 29.51 -19.25
N LYS A 413 -12.80 28.27 -18.73
CA LYS A 413 -12.41 27.95 -17.35
C LYS A 413 -10.96 28.35 -17.05
N TYR A 414 -10.00 27.89 -17.87
CA TYR A 414 -8.59 28.22 -17.66
C TYR A 414 -8.30 29.71 -17.84
N ASN A 415 -8.93 30.37 -18.78
CA ASN A 415 -8.75 31.83 -18.99
C ASN A 415 -9.23 32.61 -17.77
N ALA A 416 -10.39 32.25 -17.19
CA ALA A 416 -10.91 32.87 -15.98
C ALA A 416 -10.00 32.58 -14.75
N LEU A 417 -9.53 31.34 -14.60
CA LEU A 417 -8.60 30.98 -13.53
C LEU A 417 -7.33 31.84 -13.59
N VAL A 418 -6.70 31.92 -14.77
CA VAL A 418 -5.44 32.64 -14.95
C VAL A 418 -5.62 34.15 -14.77
N ALA A 419 -6.78 34.70 -15.11
CA ALA A 419 -7.13 36.10 -14.83
C ALA A 419 -7.23 36.38 -13.32
N ASP A 420 -7.85 35.48 -12.54
CA ASP A 420 -7.92 35.59 -11.07
C ASP A 420 -6.53 35.42 -10.43
N VAL A 421 -5.71 34.47 -10.94
CA VAL A 421 -4.31 34.31 -10.48
C VAL A 421 -3.52 35.59 -10.69
N LYS A 422 -3.64 36.23 -11.87
CA LYS A 422 -2.98 37.47 -12.20
C LYS A 422 -3.38 38.59 -11.24
N ASP A 423 -4.68 38.81 -11.04
CA ASP A 423 -5.21 39.81 -10.13
C ASP A 423 -4.66 39.64 -8.71
N ARG A 424 -4.67 38.43 -8.18
CA ARG A 424 -4.18 38.12 -6.82
C ARG A 424 -2.66 38.28 -6.71
N HIS A 425 -1.92 37.83 -7.71
CA HIS A 425 -0.46 38.00 -7.77
C HIS A 425 -0.05 39.48 -7.78
N GLU A 426 -0.72 40.31 -8.60
CA GLU A 426 -0.48 41.77 -8.68
C GLU A 426 -0.75 42.46 -7.34
N HIS A 427 -1.71 41.99 -6.56
CA HIS A 427 -1.97 42.47 -5.19
C HIS A 427 -1.02 41.88 -4.14
N GLY A 428 -0.15 40.91 -4.53
CA GLY A 428 0.82 40.26 -3.65
C GLY A 428 0.24 39.11 -2.80
N GLN A 429 -0.98 38.62 -3.10
CA GLN A 429 -1.55 37.44 -2.45
C GLN A 429 -0.86 36.18 -2.97
N PRO A 430 -0.35 35.28 -2.11
CA PRO A 430 0.13 33.99 -2.56
C PRO A 430 -1.03 33.11 -3.08
N VAL A 431 -0.79 32.39 -4.17
CA VAL A 431 -1.78 31.54 -4.84
C VAL A 431 -1.27 30.13 -4.98
N LEU A 432 -2.04 29.16 -4.49
CA LEU A 432 -1.82 27.73 -4.75
C LEU A 432 -2.88 27.22 -5.72
N ILE A 433 -2.46 26.73 -6.87
CA ILE A 433 -3.34 26.19 -7.90
C ILE A 433 -3.32 24.68 -7.82
N GLY A 434 -4.47 24.06 -7.50
CA GLY A 434 -4.64 22.60 -7.46
C GLY A 434 -5.08 22.05 -8.80
N THR A 435 -4.34 21.07 -9.35
CA THR A 435 -4.68 20.38 -10.60
C THR A 435 -4.79 18.86 -10.37
N PRO A 436 -5.67 18.13 -11.10
CA PRO A 436 -5.86 16.70 -10.88
C PRO A 436 -4.77 15.83 -11.52
N SER A 437 -4.08 16.31 -12.55
CA SER A 437 -3.06 15.55 -13.28
C SER A 437 -1.88 16.43 -13.71
N VAL A 438 -0.80 15.77 -14.11
CA VAL A 438 0.38 16.44 -14.67
C VAL A 438 0.02 17.19 -15.95
N GLU A 439 -0.76 16.57 -16.84
CA GLU A 439 -1.24 17.18 -18.08
C GLU A 439 -1.97 18.51 -17.83
N LYS A 440 -2.89 18.53 -16.86
CA LYS A 440 -3.62 19.74 -16.48
C LYS A 440 -2.71 20.80 -15.85
N SER A 441 -1.67 20.37 -15.13
CA SER A 441 -0.67 21.29 -14.57
C SER A 441 0.15 21.95 -15.67
N GLU A 442 0.50 21.23 -16.73
CA GLU A 442 1.24 21.75 -17.88
C GLU A 442 0.43 22.77 -18.70
N ILE A 443 -0.90 22.58 -18.80
CA ILE A 443 -1.79 23.56 -19.45
C ILE A 443 -1.79 24.88 -18.67
N VAL A 444 -1.87 24.82 -17.35
CA VAL A 444 -1.84 26.03 -16.50
C VAL A 444 -0.47 26.70 -16.56
N ASP A 445 0.61 25.93 -16.49
CA ASP A 445 2.00 26.39 -16.63
C ASP A 445 2.21 27.17 -17.92
N GLN A 446 1.83 26.62 -19.08
CA GLN A 446 1.93 27.30 -20.38
C GLN A 446 1.16 28.63 -20.42
N LYS A 447 -0.07 28.66 -19.86
CA LYS A 447 -0.87 29.87 -19.82
C LYS A 447 -0.30 30.96 -18.90
N LEU A 448 0.24 30.59 -17.76
CA LEU A 448 0.90 31.52 -16.83
C LEU A 448 2.21 32.05 -17.40
N THR A 449 2.99 31.16 -18.04
CA THR A 449 4.23 31.55 -18.78
C THR A 449 3.93 32.53 -19.90
N ALA A 450 2.87 32.30 -20.69
CA ALA A 450 2.45 33.22 -21.76
C ALA A 450 2.07 34.62 -21.25
N LEU A 451 1.62 34.77 -20.02
CA LEU A 451 1.34 36.03 -19.36
C LEU A 451 2.54 36.61 -18.58
N GLY A 452 3.67 35.93 -18.55
CA GLY A 452 4.86 36.36 -17.84
C GLY A 452 4.72 36.35 -16.31
N ILE A 453 3.80 35.53 -15.74
CA ILE A 453 3.61 35.40 -14.30
C ILE A 453 4.62 34.39 -13.76
N PRO A 454 5.55 34.81 -12.88
CA PRO A 454 6.51 33.89 -12.26
C PRO A 454 5.79 32.88 -11.37
N HIS A 455 6.08 31.59 -11.54
CA HIS A 455 5.43 30.51 -10.80
C HIS A 455 6.32 29.27 -10.70
N GLU A 456 6.04 28.42 -9.70
CA GLU A 456 6.68 27.12 -9.50
C GLU A 456 5.70 25.99 -9.77
N VAL A 457 6.18 24.91 -10.40
CA VAL A 457 5.35 23.74 -10.74
C VAL A 457 5.78 22.53 -9.91
N LEU A 458 4.85 22.00 -9.15
CA LEU A 458 5.01 20.86 -8.29
C LEU A 458 4.21 19.67 -8.85
N ASN A 459 4.89 18.77 -9.53
CA ASN A 459 4.30 17.58 -10.13
C ASN A 459 5.25 16.37 -10.01
N ALA A 460 4.84 15.21 -10.54
CA ALA A 460 5.61 13.98 -10.52
C ALA A 460 7.04 14.08 -11.09
N LYS A 461 7.32 15.08 -11.90
CA LYS A 461 8.64 15.31 -12.52
C LYS A 461 9.64 16.03 -11.59
N ASN A 462 9.18 16.68 -10.52
CA ASN A 462 9.98 17.62 -9.71
C ASN A 462 10.12 17.25 -8.21
N HIS A 463 10.14 15.97 -7.86
CA HIS A 463 10.11 15.49 -6.47
C HIS A 463 11.21 16.04 -5.55
N ALA A 464 12.43 16.17 -6.04
CA ALA A 464 13.57 16.54 -5.19
C ALA A 464 13.45 17.95 -4.58
N ARG A 465 12.62 18.85 -5.18
CA ARG A 465 12.39 20.22 -4.71
C ARG A 465 11.07 20.41 -3.98
N GLU A 466 10.25 19.39 -3.87
CA GLU A 466 8.87 19.48 -3.38
C GLU A 466 8.74 20.24 -2.04
N ALA A 467 9.54 19.84 -1.06
CA ALA A 467 9.47 20.41 0.28
C ALA A 467 9.83 21.91 0.31
N ASN A 468 10.82 22.33 -0.50
CA ASN A 468 11.26 23.72 -0.57
C ASN A 468 10.22 24.60 -1.29
N ILE A 469 9.68 24.12 -2.42
CA ILE A 469 8.64 24.84 -3.18
C ILE A 469 7.40 25.06 -2.30
N ILE A 470 6.98 24.05 -1.54
CA ILE A 470 5.84 24.17 -0.63
C ILE A 470 6.13 25.15 0.52
N ALA A 471 7.33 25.17 1.04
CA ALA A 471 7.71 26.10 2.11
C ALA A 471 7.63 27.57 1.62
N GLU A 472 7.93 27.81 0.35
CA GLU A 472 7.91 29.14 -0.28
C GLU A 472 6.53 29.53 -0.83
N ALA A 473 5.61 28.58 -1.00
CA ALA A 473 4.27 28.81 -1.57
C ALA A 473 3.41 29.82 -0.76
N GLY A 474 3.75 30.11 0.47
CA GLY A 474 3.08 31.09 1.33
C GLY A 474 3.72 32.49 1.31
N GLN A 475 4.78 32.72 0.54
CA GLN A 475 5.44 34.02 0.44
C GLN A 475 4.61 35.01 -0.38
N LYS A 476 4.79 36.29 -0.12
CA LYS A 476 4.03 37.37 -0.78
C LYS A 476 4.15 37.29 -2.30
N GLY A 477 3.01 37.17 -2.99
CA GLY A 477 2.94 37.10 -4.44
C GLY A 477 3.41 35.76 -5.04
N ALA A 478 3.75 34.75 -4.26
CA ALA A 478 4.13 33.45 -4.80
C ALA A 478 2.95 32.78 -5.54
N VAL A 479 3.23 32.17 -6.70
CA VAL A 479 2.26 31.36 -7.44
C VAL A 479 2.82 29.95 -7.57
N THR A 480 2.07 28.97 -7.09
CA THR A 480 2.50 27.56 -7.09
C THR A 480 1.41 26.69 -7.73
N ILE A 481 1.77 25.93 -8.75
CA ILE A 481 0.90 24.90 -9.33
C ILE A 481 1.26 23.59 -8.65
N ALA A 482 0.26 22.88 -8.10
CA ALA A 482 0.46 21.59 -7.46
C ALA A 482 -0.54 20.55 -7.99
N THR A 483 -0.04 19.39 -8.41
CA THR A 483 -0.92 18.22 -8.66
C THR A 483 -1.50 17.73 -7.36
N ASN A 484 -2.60 16.97 -7.45
CA ASN A 484 -3.29 16.42 -6.30
C ASN A 484 -2.30 15.77 -5.33
N MET A 485 -2.42 16.10 -4.05
CA MET A 485 -1.63 15.58 -2.93
C MET A 485 -0.14 15.97 -2.91
N ALA A 486 0.41 16.62 -3.94
CA ALA A 486 1.77 17.14 -3.87
C ALA A 486 1.93 18.09 -2.67
N GLY A 487 3.00 17.92 -1.89
CA GLY A 487 3.22 18.64 -0.63
C GLY A 487 2.27 18.25 0.52
N ARG A 488 1.55 17.14 0.46
CA ARG A 488 0.74 16.61 1.57
C ARG A 488 1.61 16.33 2.80
N GLY A 489 1.11 16.67 3.99
CA GLY A 489 1.87 16.55 5.24
C GLY A 489 2.89 17.66 5.48
N THR A 490 3.05 18.59 4.51
CA THR A 490 3.92 19.76 4.67
C THR A 490 3.08 21.01 4.94
N ASP A 491 3.50 21.81 5.89
CA ASP A 491 2.82 23.04 6.29
C ASP A 491 3.27 24.25 5.45
N ILE A 492 2.30 25.02 4.93
CA ILE A 492 2.56 26.26 4.20
C ILE A 492 2.53 27.40 5.23
N LYS A 493 3.66 28.02 5.48
CA LYS A 493 3.76 29.17 6.38
C LYS A 493 3.58 30.45 5.59
N LEU A 494 2.67 31.32 6.07
CA LEU A 494 2.47 32.62 5.46
C LEU A 494 3.65 33.53 5.71
N GLY A 495 4.13 34.18 4.64
CA GLY A 495 5.17 35.17 4.71
C GLY A 495 4.74 36.45 5.44
N GLU A 496 5.69 37.33 5.69
CA GLU A 496 5.44 38.60 6.35
C GLU A 496 4.49 39.49 5.52
N GLY A 497 3.48 40.05 6.19
CA GLY A 497 2.49 40.94 5.56
C GLY A 497 1.36 40.22 4.80
N VAL A 498 1.45 38.90 4.57
CA VAL A 498 0.46 38.12 3.80
C VAL A 498 -0.90 38.07 4.51
N LYS A 499 -0.92 38.19 5.83
CA LYS A 499 -2.19 38.15 6.60
C LYS A 499 -3.01 39.44 6.49
N ASN A 500 -2.44 40.53 5.98
CA ASN A 500 -3.05 41.84 5.87
C ASN A 500 -2.66 42.50 4.54
N ILE A 501 -3.08 41.92 3.42
CA ILE A 501 -2.79 42.42 2.06
C ILE A 501 -3.81 43.48 1.63
N ALA A 502 -5.08 43.24 1.93
CA ALA A 502 -6.17 44.16 1.60
C ALA A 502 -5.93 45.53 2.22
N LYS A 503 -6.18 46.60 1.46
CA LYS A 503 -5.96 47.97 1.88
C LYS A 503 -6.92 48.42 2.97
N ASP A 504 -8.13 47.90 2.96
CA ASP A 504 -9.18 48.17 3.96
C ASP A 504 -10.16 46.98 4.10
N GLU A 505 -11.04 47.07 5.08
CA GLU A 505 -12.07 46.06 5.35
C GLU A 505 -13.05 45.86 4.20
N LYS A 506 -13.26 46.87 3.35
CA LYS A 506 -14.20 46.79 2.22
C LYS A 506 -13.57 45.95 1.11
N GLU A 507 -12.34 46.18 0.76
CA GLU A 507 -11.56 45.40 -0.23
C GLU A 507 -11.47 43.94 0.23
N GLU A 508 -11.19 43.71 1.54
CA GLU A 508 -11.16 42.34 2.07
C GLU A 508 -12.52 41.63 1.96
N LYS A 509 -13.63 42.31 2.26
CA LYS A 509 -14.96 41.74 2.13
C LYS A 509 -15.39 41.45 0.70
N GLU A 510 -14.86 42.19 -0.26
CA GLU A 510 -15.22 42.04 -1.67
C GLU A 510 -14.29 41.06 -2.41
N ARG A 511 -13.01 41.01 -2.06
CA ARG A 511 -11.96 40.35 -2.81
C ARG A 511 -11.25 39.23 -2.05
N HIS A 512 -11.23 39.25 -0.71
CA HIS A 512 -10.57 38.29 0.14
C HIS A 512 -9.09 38.09 -0.20
N TYR A 513 -8.31 39.18 -0.25
CA TYR A 513 -6.90 39.13 -0.56
C TYR A 513 -6.01 38.69 0.61
N ASN A 514 -6.51 38.65 1.83
CA ASN A 514 -5.71 38.29 2.99
C ASN A 514 -5.46 36.76 3.06
N GLY A 515 -4.20 36.37 3.33
CA GLY A 515 -3.77 34.99 3.44
C GLY A 515 -3.56 34.27 2.12
N LEU A 516 -3.46 32.94 2.16
CA LEU A 516 -3.23 32.11 0.98
C LEU A 516 -4.55 31.90 0.21
N ALA A 517 -4.51 32.14 -1.11
CA ALA A 517 -5.58 31.75 -2.00
C ALA A 517 -5.35 30.33 -2.55
N VAL A 518 -6.34 29.46 -2.46
CA VAL A 518 -6.34 28.11 -3.04
C VAL A 518 -7.37 28.07 -4.16
N LEU A 519 -6.87 27.90 -5.40
CA LEU A 519 -7.69 27.84 -6.62
C LEU A 519 -7.57 26.44 -7.22
N ALA A 520 -8.69 25.80 -7.51
CA ALA A 520 -8.69 24.47 -8.10
C ALA A 520 -9.21 24.50 -9.53
N THR A 521 -8.56 23.74 -10.44
CA THR A 521 -8.93 23.67 -11.86
C THR A 521 -10.16 22.81 -12.13
N GLU A 522 -10.54 21.96 -11.18
CA GLU A 522 -11.74 21.13 -11.25
C GLU A 522 -12.11 20.53 -9.88
N ARG A 523 -13.25 19.88 -9.78
CA ARG A 523 -13.64 19.09 -8.63
C ARG A 523 -13.05 17.69 -8.72
N ASN A 524 -12.49 17.22 -7.62
CA ASN A 524 -11.94 15.87 -7.52
C ASN A 524 -13.03 14.79 -7.47
N GLU A 525 -12.67 13.55 -7.72
CA GLU A 525 -13.57 12.40 -7.61
C GLU A 525 -14.20 12.26 -6.20
N SER A 526 -13.51 12.71 -5.16
CA SER A 526 -13.97 12.66 -3.78
C SER A 526 -14.01 14.06 -3.15
N ARG A 527 -15.10 14.36 -2.45
CA ARG A 527 -15.26 15.59 -1.66
C ARG A 527 -14.17 15.76 -0.60
N ARG A 528 -13.63 14.67 -0.13
CA ARG A 528 -12.53 14.62 0.83
C ARG A 528 -11.26 15.26 0.27
N ILE A 529 -10.91 14.95 -0.97
CA ILE A 529 -9.74 15.55 -1.66
C ILE A 529 -9.93 17.06 -1.84
N ASP A 530 -11.15 17.50 -2.20
CA ASP A 530 -11.48 18.92 -2.27
C ASP A 530 -11.28 19.62 -0.92
N ASN A 531 -11.71 18.98 0.17
CA ASN A 531 -11.55 19.52 1.52
C ASN A 531 -10.08 19.56 1.96
N GLN A 532 -9.26 18.59 1.55
CA GLN A 532 -7.82 18.59 1.80
C GLN A 532 -7.13 19.74 1.06
N LEU A 533 -7.50 19.97 -0.19
CA LEU A 533 -6.98 21.08 -0.98
C LEU A 533 -7.35 22.43 -0.34
N LYS A 534 -8.63 22.66 -0.04
CA LYS A 534 -9.09 23.85 0.69
C LYS A 534 -8.33 24.02 2.02
N GLY A 535 -8.09 22.93 2.73
CA GLY A 535 -7.39 22.91 4.02
C GLY A 535 -5.91 23.32 3.97
N ARG A 536 -5.36 23.60 2.77
CA ARG A 536 -4.04 24.21 2.64
C ARG A 536 -4.05 25.68 3.09
N SER A 537 -5.18 26.35 3.04
CA SER A 537 -5.40 27.74 3.46
C SER A 537 -6.23 27.83 4.74
N GLY A 538 -6.14 28.95 5.45
CA GLY A 538 -6.95 29.26 6.64
C GLY A 538 -6.60 28.39 7.86
N ARG A 539 -5.29 28.17 8.12
CA ARG A 539 -4.79 27.33 9.22
C ARG A 539 -4.63 28.12 10.50
N GLN A 540 -4.91 27.52 11.64
CA GLN A 540 -4.74 28.13 12.99
C GLN A 540 -5.36 29.52 13.12
N GLY A 541 -6.51 29.75 12.46
CA GLY A 541 -7.21 31.04 12.47
C GLY A 541 -6.59 32.10 11.53
N ASP A 542 -5.70 31.74 10.63
CA ASP A 542 -5.21 32.63 9.58
C ASP A 542 -6.33 32.92 8.55
N PRO A 543 -6.35 34.10 7.95
CA PRO A 543 -7.23 34.39 6.83
C PRO A 543 -6.85 33.54 5.60
N GLY A 544 -7.72 33.47 4.62
CA GLY A 544 -7.46 32.78 3.37
C GLY A 544 -8.69 32.70 2.47
N TYR A 545 -8.50 32.18 1.29
CA TYR A 545 -9.52 32.08 0.26
C TYR A 545 -9.50 30.73 -0.43
N SER A 546 -10.66 30.22 -0.88
CA SER A 546 -10.69 29.06 -1.77
C SER A 546 -11.80 29.17 -2.80
N LYS A 547 -11.50 28.76 -4.06
CA LYS A 547 -12.45 28.73 -5.18
C LYS A 547 -12.16 27.59 -6.14
N PHE A 548 -13.20 27.01 -6.72
CA PHE A 548 -13.10 25.98 -7.75
C PHE A 548 -13.57 26.52 -9.09
N TYR A 549 -12.80 26.28 -10.13
CA TYR A 549 -13.11 26.55 -11.52
C TYR A 549 -13.45 25.23 -12.19
N VAL A 550 -14.68 25.07 -12.64
CA VAL A 550 -15.21 23.79 -13.10
C VAL A 550 -15.77 23.93 -14.50
N SER A 551 -15.54 22.97 -15.36
CA SER A 551 -16.14 22.89 -16.70
C SER A 551 -17.08 21.69 -16.82
N LEU A 552 -18.09 21.81 -17.66
CA LEU A 552 -18.94 20.66 -18.03
C LEU A 552 -18.18 19.62 -18.88
N GLN A 553 -16.99 19.97 -19.35
CA GLN A 553 -16.08 19.05 -20.04
C GLN A 553 -15.10 18.35 -19.11
N ASP A 554 -15.09 18.63 -17.81
CA ASP A 554 -14.24 17.93 -16.84
C ASP A 554 -14.65 16.46 -16.72
N GLU A 555 -13.69 15.58 -16.44
CA GLU A 555 -13.89 14.11 -16.43
C GLU A 555 -15.03 13.67 -15.51
N LEU A 556 -15.18 14.33 -14.35
CA LEU A 556 -16.24 14.05 -13.40
C LEU A 556 -17.64 14.23 -14.01
N PHE A 557 -17.83 15.27 -14.83
CA PHE A 557 -19.10 15.51 -15.53
C PHE A 557 -19.29 14.55 -16.70
N ILE A 558 -18.26 14.33 -17.51
CA ILE A 558 -18.33 13.42 -18.65
C ILE A 558 -18.74 12.01 -18.19
N ARG A 559 -18.19 11.54 -17.07
CA ARG A 559 -18.45 10.19 -16.58
C ARG A 559 -19.77 10.06 -15.82
N PHE A 560 -20.13 11.01 -14.97
CA PHE A 560 -21.15 10.82 -13.93
C PHE A 560 -22.33 11.78 -13.97
N ALA A 561 -22.27 12.85 -14.77
CA ALA A 561 -23.38 13.78 -14.87
C ALA A 561 -24.55 13.18 -15.67
N PRO A 562 -25.81 13.52 -15.29
CA PRO A 562 -26.98 13.13 -16.05
C PRO A 562 -26.93 13.64 -17.49
N GLN A 563 -27.51 12.89 -18.44
CA GLN A 563 -27.51 13.27 -19.88
C GLN A 563 -28.17 14.62 -20.11
N SER A 564 -29.20 14.98 -19.32
CA SER A 564 -29.82 16.29 -19.37
C SER A 564 -28.84 17.44 -19.07
N THR A 565 -27.86 17.23 -18.23
CA THR A 565 -26.84 18.20 -17.89
C THR A 565 -25.78 18.30 -19.01
N LYS A 566 -25.46 17.19 -19.65
CA LYS A 566 -24.52 17.15 -20.78
C LYS A 566 -25.01 17.96 -21.99
N ASN A 567 -26.31 17.95 -22.25
CA ASN A 567 -26.93 18.72 -23.36
C ASN A 567 -27.00 20.23 -23.09
N LEU A 568 -26.75 20.66 -21.87
CA LEU A 568 -26.77 22.07 -21.49
C LEU A 568 -25.51 22.81 -21.95
N TYR A 569 -24.34 22.14 -22.01
CA TYR A 569 -23.07 22.77 -22.31
C TYR A 569 -22.99 23.35 -23.73
N GLU A 570 -23.73 22.77 -24.70
CA GLU A 570 -23.79 23.26 -26.08
C GLU A 570 -24.45 24.65 -26.20
N LYS A 571 -25.18 25.07 -25.15
CA LYS A 571 -25.91 26.34 -25.09
C LYS A 571 -25.24 27.40 -24.22
N LEU A 572 -24.19 27.04 -23.49
CA LEU A 572 -23.51 27.95 -22.57
C LEU A 572 -22.32 28.58 -23.30
N GLY A 573 -22.22 29.91 -23.20
CA GLY A 573 -21.07 30.69 -23.70
C GLY A 573 -19.88 30.60 -22.78
N ASP A 574 -18.93 31.54 -22.97
CA ASP A 574 -17.66 31.61 -22.22
C ASP A 574 -17.78 32.29 -20.85
N GLU A 575 -18.98 32.77 -20.47
CA GLU A 575 -19.20 33.44 -19.19
C GLU A 575 -19.39 32.40 -18.05
N ALA A 576 -18.84 32.73 -16.87
CA ALA A 576 -19.04 31.96 -15.67
C ALA A 576 -20.49 32.10 -15.19
N PHE A 577 -21.09 31.00 -14.80
CA PHE A 577 -22.41 31.04 -14.16
C PHE A 577 -22.37 30.32 -12.81
N GLU A 578 -23.16 30.83 -11.87
CA GLU A 578 -23.39 30.20 -10.58
C GLU A 578 -24.76 29.56 -10.59
N SER A 579 -24.82 28.27 -10.29
CA SER A 579 -26.07 27.51 -10.24
C SER A 579 -26.11 26.54 -9.08
N ARG A 580 -27.04 26.75 -8.15
CA ARG A 580 -27.30 25.82 -7.05
C ARG A 580 -27.68 24.41 -7.55
N MET A 581 -28.31 24.33 -8.72
CA MET A 581 -28.69 23.05 -9.33
C MET A 581 -27.43 22.31 -9.79
N MET A 582 -26.49 23.01 -10.44
CA MET A 582 -25.22 22.42 -10.89
C MET A 582 -24.35 22.00 -9.71
N MET A 583 -24.25 22.80 -8.65
CA MET A 583 -23.56 22.42 -7.42
C MET A 583 -24.12 21.12 -6.80
N LYS A 584 -25.44 20.95 -6.84
CA LYS A 584 -26.06 19.68 -6.41
C LYS A 584 -25.74 18.53 -7.35
N ALA A 585 -25.66 18.76 -8.66
CA ALA A 585 -25.29 17.76 -9.64
C ALA A 585 -23.83 17.31 -9.46
N ILE A 586 -22.88 18.24 -9.24
CA ILE A 586 -21.49 17.96 -8.90
C ILE A 586 -21.40 17.07 -7.65
N THR A 587 -22.04 17.51 -6.57
CA THR A 587 -22.03 16.76 -5.30
C THR A 587 -22.66 15.37 -5.46
N SER A 588 -23.69 15.22 -6.29
CA SER A 588 -24.30 13.93 -6.60
C SER A 588 -23.36 13.03 -7.42
N ALA A 589 -22.64 13.60 -8.39
CA ALA A 589 -21.64 12.89 -9.17
C ALA A 589 -20.52 12.37 -8.26
N GLN A 590 -19.95 13.22 -7.39
CA GLN A 590 -18.93 12.81 -6.42
C GLN A 590 -19.42 11.69 -5.50
N LYS A 591 -20.63 11.79 -4.94
CA LYS A 591 -21.21 10.72 -4.11
C LYS A 591 -21.37 9.41 -4.86
N ARG A 592 -21.68 9.45 -6.16
CA ARG A 592 -21.78 8.24 -6.99
C ARG A 592 -20.42 7.61 -7.18
N VAL A 593 -19.38 8.40 -7.46
CA VAL A 593 -18.00 7.91 -7.56
C VAL A 593 -17.52 7.32 -6.22
N GLU A 594 -17.71 8.05 -5.12
CA GLU A 594 -17.39 7.59 -3.77
C GLU A 594 -18.06 6.24 -3.48
N GLY A 595 -19.35 6.08 -3.84
CA GLY A 595 -20.08 4.82 -3.70
C GLY A 595 -19.50 3.69 -4.53
N GLN A 596 -19.19 3.92 -5.82
CA GLN A 596 -18.56 2.91 -6.70
C GLN A 596 -17.18 2.48 -6.17
N ASN A 597 -16.39 3.45 -5.71
CA ASN A 597 -15.08 3.17 -5.13
C ASN A 597 -15.20 2.35 -3.83
N PHE A 598 -16.18 2.67 -2.98
CA PHE A 598 -16.49 1.88 -1.79
C PHE A 598 -16.87 0.44 -2.14
N ASP A 599 -17.77 0.25 -3.12
CA ASP A 599 -18.19 -1.08 -3.56
C ASP A 599 -17.01 -1.89 -4.12
N THR A 600 -16.12 -1.25 -4.90
CA THR A 600 -14.91 -1.90 -5.41
C THR A 600 -13.98 -2.35 -4.27
N ARG A 601 -13.72 -1.47 -3.28
CA ARG A 601 -12.91 -1.83 -2.11
C ARG A 601 -13.53 -2.94 -1.27
N LYS A 602 -14.86 -2.88 -1.08
CA LYS A 602 -15.61 -3.90 -0.37
C LYS A 602 -15.57 -5.26 -1.10
N GLN A 603 -15.69 -5.25 -2.41
CA GLN A 603 -15.58 -6.46 -3.22
C GLN A 603 -14.17 -7.06 -3.11
N LEU A 604 -13.13 -6.23 -3.26
CA LEU A 604 -11.75 -6.67 -3.07
C LEU A 604 -11.53 -7.31 -1.69
N LEU A 605 -12.02 -6.65 -0.63
CA LEU A 605 -11.92 -7.17 0.73
C LEU A 605 -12.65 -8.50 0.90
N ASN A 606 -13.88 -8.63 0.38
CA ASN A 606 -14.66 -9.87 0.50
C ASN A 606 -13.95 -11.07 -0.14
N TYR A 607 -13.32 -10.88 -1.30
CA TYR A 607 -12.52 -11.93 -1.95
C TYR A 607 -11.22 -12.22 -1.18
N ASP A 608 -10.51 -11.18 -0.70
CA ASP A 608 -9.30 -11.37 0.08
C ASP A 608 -9.56 -11.94 1.47
N ASP A 609 -10.73 -11.74 2.07
CA ASP A 609 -11.11 -12.36 3.35
C ASP A 609 -11.11 -13.88 3.29
N VAL A 610 -11.47 -14.47 2.15
CA VAL A 610 -11.38 -15.93 1.92
C VAL A 610 -9.91 -16.36 1.96
N LEU A 611 -9.07 -15.69 1.18
CA LEU A 611 -7.63 -15.96 1.14
C LEU A 611 -6.94 -15.64 2.47
N SER A 612 -7.41 -14.62 3.19
CA SER A 612 -6.85 -14.19 4.49
C SER A 612 -7.00 -15.28 5.56
N ARG A 613 -8.14 -15.98 5.59
CA ARG A 613 -8.34 -17.12 6.51
C ARG A 613 -7.37 -18.26 6.19
N GLN A 614 -7.18 -18.58 4.91
CA GLN A 614 -6.24 -19.61 4.46
C GLN A 614 -4.79 -19.18 4.76
N ARG A 615 -4.45 -17.90 4.51
CA ARG A 615 -3.14 -17.30 4.80
C ARG A 615 -2.81 -17.41 6.28
N LYS A 616 -3.75 -17.10 7.17
CA LYS A 616 -3.57 -17.23 8.62
C LYS A 616 -3.16 -18.65 9.00
N ILE A 617 -3.89 -19.66 8.54
CA ILE A 617 -3.60 -21.07 8.82
C ILE A 617 -2.19 -21.45 8.31
N MET A 618 -1.86 -21.02 7.08
CA MET A 618 -0.57 -21.37 6.47
C MET A 618 0.60 -20.68 7.17
N TYR A 619 0.45 -19.40 7.54
CA TYR A 619 1.50 -18.63 8.20
C TYR A 619 1.69 -19.11 9.66
N GLU A 620 0.63 -19.42 10.39
CA GLU A 620 0.73 -20.04 11.73
C GLU A 620 1.44 -21.40 11.68
N ARG A 621 1.10 -22.26 10.70
CA ARG A 621 1.81 -23.53 10.47
C ARG A 621 3.28 -23.31 10.15
N ARG A 622 3.57 -22.35 9.27
CA ARG A 622 4.92 -22.00 8.88
C ARG A 622 5.74 -21.46 10.05
N ASP A 623 5.14 -20.59 10.86
CA ASP A 623 5.76 -20.07 12.07
C ASP A 623 6.04 -21.17 13.09
N HIS A 624 5.10 -22.09 13.30
CA HIS A 624 5.33 -23.25 14.15
C HIS A 624 6.55 -24.05 13.72
N ILE A 625 6.71 -24.33 12.41
CA ILE A 625 7.88 -25.05 11.87
C ILE A 625 9.16 -24.23 12.04
N LEU A 626 9.10 -22.93 11.76
CA LEU A 626 10.27 -22.04 11.80
C LEU A 626 10.81 -21.88 13.23
N PHE A 627 9.94 -21.67 14.21
CA PHE A 627 10.35 -21.41 15.60
C PHE A 627 10.54 -22.66 16.45
N SER A 628 9.98 -23.81 16.09
CA SER A 628 10.18 -25.06 16.81
C SER A 628 11.62 -25.55 16.66
N LYS A 629 12.16 -26.15 17.70
CA LYS A 629 13.48 -26.83 17.62
C LYS A 629 13.40 -28.08 16.73
N THR A 630 12.36 -28.88 16.92
CA THR A 630 12.05 -30.08 16.13
C THR A 630 10.60 -30.07 15.72
N ILE A 631 10.27 -30.69 14.59
CA ILE A 631 8.89 -30.92 14.12
C ILE A 631 8.58 -32.42 13.96
N SER A 632 9.46 -33.29 14.47
CA SER A 632 9.33 -34.76 14.33
C SER A 632 7.99 -35.30 14.83
N GLU A 633 7.34 -34.60 15.75
CA GLU A 633 6.00 -34.97 16.24
C GLU A 633 4.89 -34.74 15.18
N THR A 634 5.07 -33.82 14.27
CA THR A 634 4.09 -33.49 13.23
C THR A 634 4.29 -34.27 11.93
N ILE A 635 5.48 -34.85 11.72
CA ILE A 635 5.80 -35.61 10.52
C ILE A 635 4.87 -36.83 10.31
N PRO A 636 4.50 -37.59 11.35
CA PRO A 636 3.53 -38.70 11.23
C PRO A 636 2.19 -38.26 10.62
N ASP A 637 1.71 -37.04 10.92
CA ASP A 637 0.45 -36.53 10.40
C ASP A 637 0.53 -36.30 8.87
N TYR A 638 1.68 -35.84 8.36
CA TYR A 638 1.89 -35.73 6.91
C TYR A 638 1.86 -37.09 6.22
N PHE A 639 2.43 -38.15 6.83
CA PHE A 639 2.37 -39.49 6.29
C PHE A 639 0.95 -40.04 6.32
N MET A 640 0.17 -39.76 7.35
CA MET A 640 -1.25 -40.16 7.43
C MET A 640 -2.10 -39.44 6.38
N LEU A 641 -1.88 -38.15 6.16
CA LEU A 641 -2.56 -37.37 5.12
C LEU A 641 -2.20 -37.88 3.72
N CYS A 642 -0.92 -38.18 3.48
CA CYS A 642 -0.46 -38.80 2.24
C CYS A 642 -1.11 -40.16 2.01
N ALA A 643 -1.14 -41.01 3.01
CA ALA A 643 -1.80 -42.32 2.94
C ALA A 643 -3.31 -42.20 2.61
N LYS A 644 -3.99 -41.23 3.23
CA LYS A 644 -5.38 -40.89 2.93
C LYS A 644 -5.57 -40.54 1.44
N GLU A 645 -4.69 -39.67 0.91
CA GLU A 645 -4.79 -39.25 -0.49
C GLU A 645 -4.53 -40.37 -1.48
N ILE A 646 -3.56 -41.25 -1.20
CA ILE A 646 -3.28 -42.44 -1.99
C ILE A 646 -4.48 -43.43 -1.94
N CYS A 647 -5.05 -43.66 -0.78
CA CYS A 647 -6.23 -44.54 -0.61
C CYS A 647 -7.46 -43.99 -1.35
N ASN A 648 -7.64 -42.64 -1.39
CA ASN A 648 -8.74 -42.01 -2.12
C ASN A 648 -8.75 -42.32 -3.62
N GLN A 649 -7.62 -42.69 -4.19
CA GLN A 649 -7.46 -42.99 -5.62
C GLN A 649 -7.56 -44.49 -5.92
N SER A 650 -7.70 -45.34 -4.87
CA SER A 650 -7.42 -46.80 -4.99
C SER A 650 -8.49 -47.71 -4.40
N PHE A 651 -9.69 -47.22 -4.13
CA PHE A 651 -10.78 -48.03 -3.61
C PHE A 651 -11.83 -48.36 -4.71
N TYR A 652 -12.63 -49.40 -4.44
CA TYR A 652 -13.88 -49.68 -5.13
C TYR A 652 -15.02 -49.85 -4.10
N ILE A 653 -16.26 -49.69 -4.52
CA ILE A 653 -17.43 -49.82 -3.63
C ILE A 653 -17.97 -51.23 -3.74
N LYS A 654 -18.06 -51.93 -2.62
CA LYS A 654 -18.68 -53.23 -2.46
C LYS A 654 -19.57 -53.18 -1.23
N ASP A 655 -20.83 -53.60 -1.35
CA ASP A 655 -21.84 -53.67 -0.27
C ASP A 655 -21.98 -52.33 0.50
N GLN A 656 -21.88 -51.19 -0.20
CA GLN A 656 -21.86 -49.81 0.35
C GLN A 656 -20.58 -49.43 1.12
N GLU A 657 -19.61 -50.30 1.22
CA GLU A 657 -18.31 -50.03 1.83
C GLU A 657 -17.21 -49.74 0.79
N LYS A 658 -16.28 -48.88 1.15
CA LYS A 658 -15.09 -48.61 0.37
C LYS A 658 -14.03 -49.66 0.69
N ILE A 659 -13.71 -50.47 -0.29
CA ILE A 659 -12.75 -51.60 -0.18
C ILE A 659 -11.51 -51.26 -1.04
N MET A 660 -10.34 -51.59 -0.55
CA MET A 660 -9.08 -51.28 -1.26
C MET A 660 -8.79 -52.30 -2.34
N ASP A 661 -8.29 -51.79 -3.48
CA ASP A 661 -7.68 -52.57 -4.55
C ASP A 661 -6.15 -52.47 -4.40
N ALA A 662 -5.49 -53.51 -3.95
CA ALA A 662 -4.06 -53.54 -3.67
C ALA A 662 -3.18 -53.19 -4.88
N LYS A 663 -3.60 -53.58 -6.09
CA LYS A 663 -2.84 -53.29 -7.31
C LYS A 663 -2.90 -51.80 -7.65
N LYS A 664 -4.08 -51.19 -7.56
CA LYS A 664 -4.24 -49.74 -7.74
C LYS A 664 -3.53 -48.96 -6.64
N LEU A 665 -3.60 -49.43 -5.41
CA LEU A 665 -2.93 -48.83 -4.26
C LEU A 665 -1.42 -48.86 -4.43
N GLN A 666 -0.85 -50.00 -4.89
CA GLN A 666 0.59 -50.11 -5.18
C GLN A 666 1.02 -49.12 -6.25
N ALA A 667 0.34 -49.11 -7.39
CA ALA A 667 0.66 -48.18 -8.50
C ALA A 667 0.49 -46.73 -8.13
N ALA A 668 -0.54 -46.37 -7.32
CA ALA A 668 -0.74 -45.00 -6.86
C ALA A 668 0.36 -44.58 -5.86
N CYS A 669 0.76 -45.49 -4.95
CA CYS A 669 1.83 -45.25 -3.97
C CYS A 669 3.17 -45.01 -4.65
N GLU A 670 3.56 -45.88 -5.58
CA GLU A 670 4.81 -45.76 -6.37
C GLU A 670 4.82 -44.46 -7.18
N LYS A 671 3.71 -44.11 -7.80
CA LYS A 671 3.59 -42.88 -8.60
C LYS A 671 3.64 -41.61 -7.74
N VAL A 672 2.87 -41.55 -6.65
CA VAL A 672 2.79 -40.35 -5.79
C VAL A 672 4.10 -40.10 -5.05
N LEU A 673 4.72 -41.17 -4.56
CA LEU A 673 5.95 -41.07 -3.76
C LEU A 673 7.22 -41.24 -4.60
N SER A 674 7.10 -41.54 -5.90
CA SER A 674 8.22 -41.81 -6.79
C SER A 674 9.13 -42.98 -6.32
N LEU A 675 8.54 -44.00 -5.73
CA LEU A 675 9.24 -45.20 -5.26
C LEU A 675 9.58 -46.11 -6.43
N GLU A 676 10.62 -46.93 -6.26
CA GLU A 676 10.98 -47.99 -7.21
C GLU A 676 9.93 -49.10 -7.18
N GLU A 677 9.84 -49.89 -8.26
CA GLU A 677 8.88 -50.99 -8.36
C GLU A 677 9.12 -52.01 -7.22
N ASN A 678 8.08 -52.25 -6.43
CA ASN A 678 8.09 -53.19 -5.28
C ASN A 678 8.94 -52.73 -4.07
N GLU A 679 9.35 -51.49 -3.96
CA GLU A 679 10.05 -50.96 -2.80
C GLU A 679 9.19 -51.03 -1.53
N ILE A 680 7.85 -50.97 -1.68
CA ILE A 680 6.89 -51.20 -0.64
C ILE A 680 5.90 -52.29 -1.06
N ASN A 681 5.67 -53.30 -0.22
CA ASN A 681 4.73 -54.35 -0.52
C ASN A 681 3.37 -54.06 0.13
N LEU A 682 2.36 -53.80 -0.68
CA LEU A 682 0.98 -53.48 -0.26
C LEU A 682 -0.04 -54.59 -0.55
N SER A 683 0.40 -55.78 -0.99
CA SER A 683 -0.49 -56.89 -1.29
C SER A 683 -1.39 -57.36 -0.12
N SER A 684 -0.93 -57.15 1.11
CA SER A 684 -1.69 -57.44 2.34
C SER A 684 -2.87 -56.49 2.58
N LEU A 685 -3.02 -55.44 1.82
CA LEU A 685 -4.08 -54.44 1.92
C LEU A 685 -5.24 -54.70 0.93
N ASP A 686 -5.18 -55.79 0.15
CA ASP A 686 -6.25 -56.18 -0.76
C ASP A 686 -7.51 -56.58 -0.01
N GLY A 687 -8.65 -56.03 -0.36
CA GLY A 687 -9.90 -56.32 0.30
C GLY A 687 -10.08 -55.72 1.71
N VAL A 688 -9.15 -54.94 2.20
CA VAL A 688 -9.21 -54.25 3.48
C VAL A 688 -10.11 -53.01 3.39
N SER A 689 -10.78 -52.66 4.51
CA SER A 689 -11.61 -51.44 4.54
C SER A 689 -10.75 -50.19 4.32
N TYR A 690 -11.38 -49.11 3.81
CA TYR A 690 -10.69 -47.84 3.56
C TYR A 690 -10.02 -47.27 4.82
N GLU A 691 -10.69 -47.30 5.97
CA GLU A 691 -10.15 -46.71 7.20
C GLU A 691 -8.97 -47.55 7.75
N ASP A 692 -9.07 -48.88 7.77
CA ASP A 692 -7.96 -49.73 8.22
C ASP A 692 -6.76 -49.64 7.26
N ALA A 693 -7.02 -49.61 5.97
CA ALA A 693 -5.96 -49.51 4.96
C ALA A 693 -5.21 -48.18 5.05
N LYS A 694 -5.90 -47.08 5.32
CA LYS A 694 -5.29 -45.77 5.55
C LYS A 694 -4.31 -45.79 6.72
N GLU A 695 -4.73 -46.37 7.86
CA GLU A 695 -3.86 -46.47 9.04
C GLU A 695 -2.66 -47.38 8.79
N LEU A 696 -2.90 -48.56 8.19
CA LEU A 696 -1.84 -49.53 7.89
C LEU A 696 -0.83 -48.98 6.86
N LEU A 697 -1.31 -48.29 5.82
CA LEU A 697 -0.44 -47.64 4.84
C LEU A 697 0.37 -46.53 5.51
N GLY A 698 -0.25 -45.64 6.31
CA GLY A 698 0.43 -44.60 7.05
C GLY A 698 1.54 -45.15 7.93
N ALA A 699 1.29 -46.22 8.67
CA ALA A 699 2.27 -46.91 9.52
C ALA A 699 3.45 -47.50 8.69
N LYS A 700 3.14 -48.12 7.53
CA LYS A 700 4.18 -48.65 6.61
C LYS A 700 5.05 -47.54 6.06
N LEU A 701 4.48 -46.42 5.63
CA LEU A 701 5.23 -45.26 5.12
C LEU A 701 6.11 -44.61 6.19
N GLN A 702 5.60 -44.48 7.41
CA GLN A 702 6.40 -43.99 8.55
C GLN A 702 7.58 -44.91 8.86
N ARG A 703 7.38 -46.23 8.73
CA ARG A 703 8.45 -47.23 8.93
C ARG A 703 9.50 -47.08 7.82
N LEU A 704 9.09 -46.96 6.56
CA LEU A 704 9.98 -46.75 5.42
C LEU A 704 10.85 -45.50 5.63
N TYR A 705 10.25 -44.41 6.11
CA TYR A 705 10.97 -43.18 6.45
C TYR A 705 11.99 -43.36 7.58
N LYS A 706 11.61 -44.07 8.64
CA LYS A 706 12.53 -44.38 9.74
C LYS A 706 13.73 -45.23 9.27
N ASP A 707 13.47 -46.20 8.42
CA ASP A 707 14.51 -47.08 7.86
C ASP A 707 15.45 -46.30 6.92
N HIS A 708 14.88 -45.39 6.09
CA HIS A 708 15.65 -44.48 5.23
C HIS A 708 16.56 -43.54 6.04
N GLY A 709 16.07 -42.96 7.11
CA GLY A 709 16.80 -42.05 8.01
C GLY A 709 17.58 -42.77 9.14
N LYS A 710 17.85 -44.05 9.05
CA LYS A 710 18.46 -44.84 10.13
C LYS A 710 19.84 -44.33 10.54
N ASP A 711 20.60 -43.85 9.59
CA ASP A 711 21.98 -43.38 9.82
C ASP A 711 22.07 -41.85 10.09
N TRP A 712 20.91 -41.17 10.17
CA TRP A 712 20.86 -39.74 10.40
C TRP A 712 21.00 -39.40 11.89
N THR A 713 21.83 -38.39 12.19
CA THR A 713 21.81 -37.79 13.54
C THR A 713 20.49 -37.04 13.75
N GLN A 714 20.15 -36.76 15.00
CA GLN A 714 18.91 -35.98 15.31
C GLN A 714 18.96 -34.59 14.66
N GLU A 715 20.11 -33.94 14.64
CA GLU A 715 20.29 -32.61 13.98
C GLU A 715 20.08 -32.69 12.46
N MET A 716 20.58 -33.75 11.81
CA MET A 716 20.33 -33.98 10.37
C MET A 716 18.85 -34.19 10.09
N ARG A 717 18.19 -34.97 10.94
CA ARG A 717 16.76 -35.24 10.84
C ARG A 717 15.96 -33.96 11.00
N ASP A 718 16.18 -33.20 12.08
CA ASP A 718 15.51 -31.94 12.35
C ASP A 718 15.70 -30.93 11.22
N PHE A 719 16.92 -30.85 10.67
CA PHE A 719 17.23 -30.00 9.54
C PHE A 719 16.48 -30.41 8.27
N ALA A 720 16.48 -31.70 7.93
CA ALA A 720 15.78 -32.24 6.77
C ALA A 720 14.26 -32.01 6.87
N GLU A 721 13.67 -32.40 8.00
CA GLU A 721 12.24 -32.29 8.25
C GLU A 721 11.78 -30.83 8.13
N LYS A 722 12.47 -29.87 8.79
CA LYS A 722 12.13 -28.45 8.74
C LYS A 722 12.30 -27.87 7.34
N THR A 723 13.45 -28.09 6.70
CA THR A 723 13.76 -27.51 5.41
C THR A 723 12.83 -28.02 4.32
N VAL A 724 12.61 -29.35 4.26
CA VAL A 724 11.74 -29.98 3.28
C VAL A 724 10.30 -29.50 3.47
N THR A 725 9.82 -29.50 4.70
CA THR A 725 8.42 -29.11 4.98
C THR A 725 8.18 -27.64 4.63
N LEU A 726 9.08 -26.72 5.01
CA LEU A 726 8.98 -25.32 4.64
C LEU A 726 9.00 -25.12 3.12
N ASP A 727 9.91 -25.79 2.40
CA ASP A 727 10.01 -25.64 0.94
C ASP A 727 8.77 -26.17 0.22
N CYS A 728 8.22 -27.31 0.67
CA CYS A 728 6.98 -27.86 0.12
C CYS A 728 5.79 -26.93 0.38
N ILE A 729 5.68 -26.36 1.60
CA ILE A 729 4.64 -25.39 1.94
C ILE A 729 4.77 -24.15 1.04
N ASP A 730 5.95 -23.53 0.98
CA ASP A 730 6.18 -22.30 0.23
C ASP A 730 5.82 -22.47 -1.25
N ARG A 731 6.29 -23.55 -1.87
CA ARG A 731 6.04 -23.86 -3.28
C ARG A 731 4.55 -24.08 -3.57
N ARG A 732 3.84 -24.84 -2.72
CA ARG A 732 2.43 -25.14 -2.94
C ARG A 732 1.54 -23.94 -2.59
N TRP A 733 1.90 -23.16 -1.59
CA TRP A 733 1.21 -21.95 -1.22
C TRP A 733 1.30 -20.88 -2.32
N THR A 734 2.49 -20.64 -2.88
CA THR A 734 2.67 -19.74 -4.03
C THR A 734 1.79 -20.14 -5.21
N LYS A 735 1.78 -21.43 -5.56
CA LYS A 735 0.92 -21.95 -6.63
C LYS A 735 -0.57 -21.77 -6.32
N HIS A 736 -0.97 -21.93 -5.06
CA HIS A 736 -2.35 -21.77 -4.62
C HIS A 736 -2.81 -20.31 -4.72
N ILE A 737 -1.96 -19.33 -4.33
CA ILE A 737 -2.25 -17.90 -4.48
C ILE A 737 -2.54 -17.57 -5.95
N ASP A 738 -1.70 -18.04 -6.88
CA ASP A 738 -1.88 -17.84 -8.31
C ASP A 738 -3.19 -18.47 -8.80
N GLN A 739 -3.50 -19.69 -8.38
CA GLN A 739 -4.75 -20.37 -8.74
C GLN A 739 -5.99 -19.64 -8.18
N MET A 740 -5.92 -19.13 -6.95
CA MET A 740 -7.00 -18.33 -6.34
C MET A 740 -7.20 -17.01 -7.06
N SER A 741 -6.13 -16.37 -7.55
CA SER A 741 -6.25 -15.17 -8.37
C SER A 741 -6.96 -15.46 -9.70
N LYS A 742 -6.56 -16.53 -10.39
CA LYS A 742 -7.20 -16.99 -11.63
C LYS A 742 -8.67 -17.36 -11.42
N LEU A 743 -8.99 -18.01 -10.30
CA LEU A 743 -10.36 -18.32 -9.94
C LEU A 743 -11.19 -17.03 -9.74
N ARG A 744 -10.65 -16.04 -9.01
CA ARG A 744 -11.31 -14.74 -8.80
C ARG A 744 -11.65 -14.06 -10.11
N ASP A 745 -10.73 -14.07 -11.07
CA ASP A 745 -10.89 -13.40 -12.36
C ASP A 745 -11.93 -14.11 -13.27
N ALA A 746 -12.14 -15.41 -13.08
CA ALA A 746 -13.10 -16.20 -13.84
C ALA A 746 -14.48 -16.38 -13.16
N ILE A 747 -14.56 -16.17 -11.84
CA ILE A 747 -15.72 -16.55 -11.02
C ILE A 747 -17.01 -15.79 -11.37
N TRP A 748 -16.88 -14.57 -11.91
CA TRP A 748 -18.03 -13.75 -12.33
C TRP A 748 -18.91 -14.46 -13.36
N LEU A 749 -18.37 -15.39 -14.14
CA LEU A 749 -19.13 -16.23 -15.10
C LEU A 749 -20.17 -17.11 -14.40
N ARG A 750 -20.00 -17.41 -13.10
CA ARG A 750 -20.97 -18.18 -12.30
C ARG A 750 -22.29 -17.41 -12.11
N SER A 751 -22.28 -16.07 -12.25
CA SER A 751 -23.50 -15.27 -12.19
C SER A 751 -24.52 -15.63 -13.29
N TYR A 752 -24.05 -16.09 -14.45
CA TYR A 752 -24.93 -16.58 -15.52
C TYR A 752 -25.69 -17.85 -15.13
N ALA A 753 -25.11 -18.66 -14.20
CA ALA A 753 -25.75 -19.84 -13.63
C ALA A 753 -26.59 -19.54 -12.37
N GLN A 754 -26.91 -18.26 -12.12
CA GLN A 754 -27.67 -17.79 -10.93
C GLN A 754 -27.03 -18.13 -9.59
N THR A 755 -25.73 -18.38 -9.55
CA THR A 755 -24.95 -18.62 -8.34
C THR A 755 -24.26 -17.33 -7.92
N ASP A 756 -24.29 -17.00 -6.60
CA ASP A 756 -23.53 -15.86 -6.08
C ASP A 756 -22.03 -16.11 -6.30
N PRO A 757 -21.34 -15.22 -7.06
CA PRO A 757 -19.91 -15.38 -7.35
C PRO A 757 -19.04 -15.47 -6.09
N LEU A 758 -19.34 -14.73 -5.03
CA LEU A 758 -18.56 -14.78 -3.78
C LEU A 758 -18.74 -16.13 -3.06
N GLN A 759 -19.97 -16.66 -3.04
CA GLN A 759 -20.24 -17.98 -2.45
C GLN A 759 -19.55 -19.09 -3.25
N ALA A 760 -19.59 -19.01 -4.58
CA ALA A 760 -18.89 -19.96 -5.45
C ALA A 760 -17.37 -19.91 -5.22
N TYR A 761 -16.80 -18.70 -5.17
CA TYR A 761 -15.38 -18.48 -4.87
C TYR A 761 -14.98 -19.07 -3.51
N THR A 762 -15.82 -18.87 -2.50
CA THR A 762 -15.58 -19.40 -1.16
C THR A 762 -15.54 -20.93 -1.16
N ASN A 763 -16.51 -21.57 -1.80
CA ASN A 763 -16.62 -23.03 -1.84
C ASN A 763 -15.49 -23.66 -2.66
N GLU A 764 -15.29 -23.19 -3.90
CA GLU A 764 -14.24 -23.69 -4.78
C GLU A 764 -12.84 -23.42 -4.19
N GLY A 765 -12.64 -22.25 -3.58
CA GLY A 765 -11.40 -21.90 -2.88
C GLY A 765 -11.11 -22.78 -1.68
N PHE A 766 -12.13 -23.23 -0.94
CA PHE A 766 -11.97 -24.18 0.16
C PHE A 766 -11.54 -25.55 -0.35
N GLU A 767 -12.19 -26.06 -1.40
CA GLU A 767 -11.79 -27.34 -2.03
C GLU A 767 -10.37 -27.30 -2.60
N MET A 768 -9.97 -26.15 -3.18
CA MET A 768 -8.62 -25.97 -3.67
C MET A 768 -7.60 -25.96 -2.53
N PHE A 769 -7.93 -25.35 -1.40
CA PHE A 769 -7.08 -25.32 -0.21
C PHE A 769 -6.89 -26.71 0.39
N ASP A 770 -7.94 -27.53 0.46
CA ASP A 770 -7.85 -28.91 0.93
C ASP A 770 -6.99 -29.77 0.00
N ARG A 771 -7.17 -29.63 -1.32
CA ARG A 771 -6.31 -30.30 -2.31
C ARG A 771 -4.84 -29.89 -2.21
N MET A 772 -4.60 -28.61 -1.94
CA MET A 772 -3.25 -28.10 -1.70
C MET A 772 -2.63 -28.75 -0.43
N ASN A 773 -3.37 -28.84 0.67
CA ASN A 773 -2.89 -29.48 1.89
C ASN A 773 -2.51 -30.95 1.67
N ALA A 774 -3.35 -31.70 0.94
CA ALA A 774 -3.04 -33.07 0.56
C ALA A 774 -1.78 -33.17 -0.32
N SER A 775 -1.64 -32.23 -1.26
CA SER A 775 -0.44 -32.13 -2.11
C SER A 775 0.83 -31.79 -1.32
N ILE A 776 0.74 -30.91 -0.31
CA ILE A 776 1.86 -30.61 0.60
C ILE A 776 2.29 -31.87 1.32
N ALA A 777 1.34 -32.64 1.87
CA ALA A 777 1.64 -33.89 2.58
C ALA A 777 2.35 -34.90 1.67
N SER A 778 1.85 -35.09 0.44
CA SER A 778 2.46 -35.99 -0.54
C SER A 778 3.87 -35.54 -0.94
N ASP A 779 4.07 -34.23 -1.18
CA ASP A 779 5.40 -33.69 -1.51
C ASP A 779 6.40 -33.82 -0.35
N VAL A 780 5.95 -33.56 0.89
CA VAL A 780 6.80 -33.74 2.09
C VAL A 780 7.22 -35.19 2.22
N CYS A 781 6.26 -36.14 2.16
CA CYS A 781 6.55 -37.57 2.25
C CYS A 781 7.50 -38.02 1.14
N ARG A 782 7.20 -37.69 -0.12
CA ARG A 782 8.06 -38.02 -1.26
C ARG A 782 9.46 -37.47 -1.08
N THR A 783 9.60 -36.22 -0.72
CA THR A 783 10.94 -35.59 -0.60
C THR A 783 11.72 -36.18 0.57
N LEU A 784 11.10 -36.41 1.73
CA LEU A 784 11.75 -37.01 2.91
C LEU A 784 12.22 -38.44 2.67
N LEU A 785 11.50 -39.24 1.84
CA LEU A 785 11.91 -40.58 1.47
C LEU A 785 13.11 -40.63 0.51
N HIS A 786 13.45 -39.48 -0.15
CA HIS A 786 14.53 -39.39 -1.14
C HIS A 786 15.65 -38.44 -0.71
N VAL A 787 15.57 -37.78 0.45
CA VAL A 787 16.63 -36.88 0.95
C VAL A 787 17.88 -37.69 1.21
N ALA A 788 19.01 -37.24 0.60
CA ALA A 788 20.32 -37.79 0.87
C ALA A 788 21.28 -36.69 1.29
N PHE A 789 22.00 -36.89 2.40
CA PHE A 789 23.08 -36.01 2.80
C PHE A 789 24.37 -36.40 2.08
N ARG A 790 24.90 -35.53 1.22
CA ARG A 790 26.24 -35.72 0.68
C ARG A 790 27.26 -35.39 1.77
N GLN A 791 28.01 -36.39 2.23
CA GLN A 791 29.22 -36.12 3.02
C GLN A 791 30.14 -35.27 2.14
N GLN A 792 30.38 -34.02 2.54
CA GLN A 792 31.52 -33.30 1.98
C GLN A 792 32.78 -34.09 2.37
N GLU A 793 33.39 -34.78 1.41
CA GLU A 793 34.74 -35.27 1.60
C GLU A 793 35.57 -34.06 1.98
N LYS A 794 36.12 -34.06 3.21
CA LYS A 794 37.17 -33.12 3.61
C LYS A 794 38.25 -33.22 2.55
N PRO A 795 38.72 -32.11 1.93
CA PRO A 795 39.79 -32.18 0.97
C PRO A 795 41.00 -32.87 1.63
N LYS A 796 41.26 -34.10 1.21
CA LYS A 796 42.44 -34.84 1.59
C LYS A 796 43.63 -34.27 0.82
N THR A 797 44.08 -33.10 1.22
CA THR A 797 45.50 -32.74 1.04
C THR A 797 45.78 -31.45 1.79
N PRO A 798 46.74 -31.40 2.68
CA PRO A 798 47.29 -30.14 3.11
C PRO A 798 47.98 -29.52 1.89
N ILE A 799 47.53 -28.38 1.44
CA ILE A 799 48.28 -27.55 0.50
C ILE A 799 49.56 -27.17 1.27
N GLN A 800 50.68 -27.83 0.92
CA GLN A 800 52.02 -27.33 1.28
C GLN A 800 52.09 -25.93 0.64
N HIS A 801 52.12 -24.91 1.46
CA HIS A 801 52.53 -23.59 1.04
C HIS A 801 54.00 -23.70 0.61
N VAL A 802 54.22 -23.78 -0.68
CA VAL A 802 55.51 -23.44 -1.27
C VAL A 802 55.50 -21.91 -1.36
N GLU A 803 56.21 -21.29 -0.42
CA GLU A 803 56.55 -19.89 -0.52
C GLU A 803 57.47 -19.72 -1.72
N THR A 804 56.94 -19.37 -2.87
CA THR A 804 57.71 -18.82 -3.99
C THR A 804 57.56 -17.30 -3.90
N GLU A 805 58.63 -16.66 -3.42
CA GLU A 805 58.81 -15.22 -3.57
C GLU A 805 58.81 -14.89 -5.07
N ALA A 806 57.68 -14.50 -5.62
CA ALA A 806 57.61 -13.84 -6.91
C ALA A 806 57.71 -12.32 -6.69
N LYS A 807 58.90 -11.78 -6.92
CA LYS A 807 59.10 -10.34 -7.08
C LYS A 807 58.16 -9.82 -8.18
N PRO A 808 57.40 -8.77 -7.96
CA PRO A 808 56.59 -8.16 -9.01
C PRO A 808 57.50 -7.57 -10.08
N LYS A 809 57.42 -8.08 -11.31
CA LYS A 809 57.97 -7.40 -12.48
C LYS A 809 57.00 -6.29 -12.85
N THR A 810 57.42 -5.07 -12.57
CA THR A 810 56.80 -3.87 -13.19
C THR A 810 57.10 -3.90 -14.68
N PRO A 811 56.10 -3.76 -15.57
CA PRO A 811 56.40 -3.47 -16.97
C PRO A 811 56.85 -2.00 -17.08
N ASP A 812 58.07 -1.78 -17.55
CA ASP A 812 58.54 -0.47 -17.99
C ASP A 812 57.70 -0.04 -19.22
N VAL A 813 56.73 0.77 -19.02
CA VAL A 813 56.08 1.55 -20.10
C VAL A 813 56.79 2.87 -20.18
N LYS A 814 57.68 3.00 -21.17
CA LYS A 814 58.29 4.29 -21.55
C LYS A 814 57.18 5.17 -22.16
N PHE A 815 56.83 6.22 -21.45
CA PHE A 815 55.98 7.29 -21.92
C PHE A 815 56.75 8.09 -22.98
N ASN A 816 56.20 8.21 -24.20
CA ASN A 816 56.77 9.04 -25.27
C ASN A 816 55.91 10.33 -25.40
N PRO A 817 56.44 11.50 -25.07
CA PRO A 817 55.65 12.72 -24.96
C PRO A 817 55.26 13.38 -26.28
N GLU A 818 55.52 12.76 -27.44
CA GLU A 818 55.36 13.46 -28.73
C GLU A 818 54.17 12.99 -29.60
N THR A 819 53.27 12.12 -29.12
CA THR A 819 52.17 11.62 -29.96
C THR A 819 50.76 11.75 -29.39
N ASP A 820 50.53 12.42 -28.28
CA ASP A 820 49.16 12.64 -27.78
C ASP A 820 48.76 14.11 -28.00
N VAL A 821 48.04 14.31 -29.09
CA VAL A 821 47.48 15.57 -29.52
C VAL A 821 46.10 15.74 -28.94
N ASN A 822 45.91 16.89 -28.31
CA ASN A 822 44.66 17.67 -28.17
C ASN A 822 43.35 16.95 -27.88
N ILE A 823 42.93 17.03 -26.61
CA ILE A 823 41.53 17.14 -26.25
C ILE A 823 41.37 18.51 -25.55
N THR A 824 40.62 19.38 -26.17
CA THR A 824 40.17 20.66 -25.59
C THR A 824 39.23 20.36 -24.43
N PRO A 825 39.36 21.03 -23.27
CA PRO A 825 38.40 20.87 -22.18
C PRO A 825 37.11 21.63 -22.51
N ASP A 826 35.97 20.93 -22.51
CA ASP A 826 34.69 21.56 -22.38
C ASP A 826 34.53 22.09 -20.95
N ASP A 827 34.03 23.31 -20.87
CA ASP A 827 33.95 24.17 -19.70
C ASP A 827 32.74 23.76 -18.81
N ASP A 828 32.94 22.82 -17.89
CA ASP A 828 31.88 22.29 -16.99
C ASP A 828 31.76 23.06 -15.67
N GLY A 829 32.41 24.22 -15.50
CA GLY A 829 32.17 25.11 -14.37
C GLY A 829 32.33 24.54 -12.95
N ILE A 830 33.11 23.45 -12.76
CA ILE A 830 33.35 22.86 -11.44
C ILE A 830 34.72 23.27 -10.93
N ASP A 831 34.75 24.11 -9.90
CA ASP A 831 35.95 24.50 -9.18
C ASP A 831 36.54 23.32 -8.40
N ARG A 832 37.68 22.79 -8.82
CA ARG A 832 38.43 21.69 -8.22
C ARG A 832 39.44 22.08 -7.14
N SER A 833 39.40 23.32 -6.65
CA SER A 833 40.36 23.81 -5.65
C SER A 833 39.98 23.53 -4.19
N ASN A 834 38.82 22.91 -3.89
CA ASN A 834 38.39 22.63 -2.52
C ASN A 834 38.40 21.13 -2.18
N PRO A 835 39.37 20.61 -1.41
CA PRO A 835 39.54 19.19 -1.12
C PRO A 835 38.55 18.60 -0.12
N THR A 836 37.50 19.36 0.33
CA THR A 836 36.55 18.91 1.35
C THR A 836 35.18 18.52 0.81
N ALA A 837 34.95 18.58 -0.49
CA ALA A 837 33.67 18.11 -1.08
C ALA A 837 33.75 16.62 -1.41
N LYS A 838 33.60 15.76 -0.42
CA LYS A 838 33.24 14.35 -0.64
C LYS A 838 31.72 14.31 -0.76
N ILE A 839 31.25 13.96 -1.94
CA ILE A 839 29.85 13.63 -2.21
C ILE A 839 29.59 12.24 -1.60
N ASN A 840 28.63 12.21 -0.71
CA ASN A 840 27.97 10.96 -0.34
C ASN A 840 26.73 10.79 -1.22
#